data_16124b3e8c85b3f4402262082356121f
#
_entry.id   16124b3e8c85b3f4402262082356121f
#
_cell.length_a   1.000
_cell.length_b   1.000
_cell.length_c   1.000
_cell.angle_alpha   90.00
_cell.angle_beta   90.00
_cell.angle_gamma   90.00
#
_symmetry.space_group_name_H-M   'P 1'
#
loop_
_entity.id
_entity.type
_entity.pdbx_description
1 polymer ?
#
loop_
_entity_poly.entity_id
_entity_poly.type
_entity_poly.pdbx_seq_one_letter_code
_entity_poly.pdbx_strand_id
1 'polypeptide(L)'
;MSIVKNVAIVGHASKGKTTLAEAMLNVAGVTERMGKIADGNTVSDSDAEEKKRGVSISSSVLQFTYDNAKINIIDTPGLFDFALGPAEGLRAADSAIVVVSARSGLAAGAEKAFKDAGKKGMARIIVTSKMDDDRADFYKSFNGLVAKFGTTMCPVVVPVLNGGKVVGYYNMIDDTSYTYDGVHKKAADVAHDDQARFDAIKEVFAEAVAGADDALMEKYFDGEPLTKEDKIKGLSQGVADGTVVPVFALSGLTGVGVDMLLDFIKDCCPAPKAEYATDANGEPIELTVDENGPLAAVCFKTVADPFIGKLNYFKVVSGKLVQGTTVVNSRTGKEERVGKVVTLLGTKQTDAKEIPAGEIGAVVKLDGFKTGDTMCTSAKVVTLDGVAVPAPCYSMAISANKKGEEEKIANAVAKMIEEDPSIAYKVNNETRQTVLSGLGEQHLDVCLSKLGAKYNVTATLSQPKVAYRETITRKVTAQGRHKKQSGGHGQFGDVFIEFEPYDTEKLVFAERVVGGSVPKNFFPAVEKGLQESMEKGVLAGYPMVGVKATLFDGSYHPVDSSEMAFKMAGSLAFKAGIADASPVLLEPIVTLNALCNDDAMGDIIGDINKRRGRVLGMNPTGDGMQEILAEVPESEMTTFATSMRQITQGRGSFTTAFARYERCPEHIAQKVIAESTAEN
;
A
#
# COMPACT_ATOMS: atom_id res chain seq x y z
N MET A 1 2.95 -36.32 -9.82
CA MET A 1 2.66 -34.88 -9.73
C MET A 1 3.89 -34.10 -10.16
N SER A 2 3.76 -33.09 -10.98
CA SER A 2 4.87 -32.17 -11.26
C SER A 2 5.25 -31.41 -9.99
N ILE A 3 6.54 -31.21 -9.75
CA ILE A 3 7.02 -30.39 -8.64
C ILE A 3 6.62 -28.93 -8.93
N VAL A 4 5.83 -28.32 -8.04
CA VAL A 4 5.42 -26.92 -8.17
C VAL A 4 6.21 -26.06 -7.19
N LYS A 5 6.72 -24.92 -7.65
CA LYS A 5 7.45 -23.92 -6.85
C LYS A 5 6.88 -22.53 -7.12
N ASN A 6 6.33 -21.90 -6.10
CA ASN A 6 5.80 -20.53 -6.16
C ASN A 6 6.78 -19.58 -5.46
N VAL A 7 7.37 -18.66 -6.19
CA VAL A 7 8.47 -17.82 -5.72
C VAL A 7 8.19 -16.35 -6.00
N ALA A 8 8.18 -15.51 -4.98
CA ALA A 8 8.10 -14.06 -5.14
C ALA A 8 9.52 -13.45 -5.16
N ILE A 9 9.80 -12.61 -6.14
CA ILE A 9 11.01 -11.79 -6.18
C ILE A 9 10.68 -10.43 -5.57
N VAL A 10 11.26 -10.14 -4.41
CA VAL A 10 10.99 -8.94 -3.61
C VAL A 10 12.28 -8.17 -3.31
N GLY A 11 12.17 -6.95 -2.81
CA GLY A 11 13.30 -6.12 -2.42
C GLY A 11 13.20 -4.70 -2.92
N HIS A 12 14.22 -3.88 -2.66
CA HIS A 12 14.21 -2.45 -2.96
C HIS A 12 14.24 -2.15 -4.47
N ALA A 13 13.80 -0.93 -4.84
CA ALA A 13 13.82 -0.46 -6.23
C ALA A 13 15.24 -0.49 -6.83
N SER A 14 15.36 -0.76 -8.12
CA SER A 14 16.59 -0.72 -8.91
C SER A 14 17.71 -1.69 -8.42
N LYS A 15 17.35 -2.73 -7.67
CA LYS A 15 18.32 -3.76 -7.22
C LYS A 15 18.41 -4.98 -8.14
N GLY A 16 17.67 -5.00 -9.26
CA GLY A 16 17.78 -6.04 -10.30
C GLY A 16 16.76 -7.18 -10.19
N LYS A 17 15.60 -6.95 -9.56
CA LYS A 17 14.52 -7.95 -9.48
C LYS A 17 14.02 -8.40 -10.85
N THR A 18 13.50 -7.47 -11.63
CA THR A 18 13.02 -7.74 -13.01
C THR A 18 14.14 -8.28 -13.91
N THR A 19 15.36 -7.74 -13.77
CA THR A 19 16.52 -8.27 -14.49
C THR A 19 16.82 -9.73 -14.13
N LEU A 20 16.66 -10.11 -12.85
CA LEU A 20 16.77 -11.49 -12.39
C LEU A 20 15.66 -12.37 -12.97
N ALA A 21 14.42 -11.90 -12.96
CA ALA A 21 13.27 -12.59 -13.54
C ALA A 21 13.50 -12.88 -15.05
N GLU A 22 13.95 -11.88 -15.81
CA GLU A 22 14.29 -12.04 -17.24
C GLU A 22 15.45 -13.00 -17.46
N ALA A 23 16.48 -12.97 -16.61
CA ALA A 23 17.58 -13.92 -16.67
C ALA A 23 17.12 -15.36 -16.39
N MET A 24 16.22 -15.56 -15.43
CA MET A 24 15.62 -16.88 -15.15
C MET A 24 14.87 -17.43 -16.37
N LEU A 25 14.07 -16.59 -17.05
CA LEU A 25 13.37 -17.00 -18.28
C LEU A 25 14.33 -17.37 -19.40
N ASN A 26 15.40 -16.60 -19.56
CA ASN A 26 16.39 -16.87 -20.61
C ASN A 26 17.21 -18.13 -20.32
N VAL A 27 17.69 -18.31 -19.09
CA VAL A 27 18.45 -19.51 -18.67
C VAL A 27 17.58 -20.76 -18.73
N ALA A 28 16.28 -20.66 -18.41
CA ALA A 28 15.32 -21.74 -18.57
C ALA A 28 14.91 -22.01 -20.05
N GLY A 29 15.45 -21.25 -21.01
CA GLY A 29 15.13 -21.40 -22.42
C GLY A 29 13.73 -20.98 -22.84
N VAL A 30 13.02 -20.22 -21.98
CA VAL A 30 11.66 -19.71 -22.25
C VAL A 30 11.69 -18.55 -23.24
N THR A 31 12.74 -17.74 -23.16
CA THR A 31 13.00 -16.62 -24.09
C THR A 31 14.31 -16.82 -24.81
N GLU A 32 14.34 -16.56 -26.12
CA GLU A 32 15.56 -16.65 -26.93
C GLU A 32 16.57 -15.58 -26.57
N ARG A 33 16.10 -14.43 -26.08
CA ARG A 33 16.92 -13.30 -25.66
C ARG A 33 16.40 -12.75 -24.34
N MET A 34 17.31 -12.37 -23.48
CA MET A 34 16.99 -11.73 -22.21
C MET A 34 16.43 -10.33 -22.44
N GLY A 35 15.25 -10.05 -21.91
CA GLY A 35 14.66 -8.71 -21.93
C GLY A 35 15.47 -7.70 -21.11
N LYS A 36 15.44 -6.43 -21.51
CA LYS A 36 16.13 -5.34 -20.81
C LYS A 36 15.16 -4.22 -20.50
N ILE A 37 15.21 -3.72 -19.28
CA ILE A 37 14.36 -2.61 -18.82
C ILE A 37 14.58 -1.37 -19.69
N ALA A 38 15.85 -1.06 -20.03
CA ALA A 38 16.20 0.08 -20.86
C ALA A 38 15.61 0.03 -22.28
N ASP A 39 15.40 -1.18 -22.81
CA ASP A 39 14.85 -1.39 -24.14
C ASP A 39 13.31 -1.51 -24.12
N GLY A 40 12.68 -1.53 -22.91
CA GLY A 40 11.25 -1.66 -22.73
C GLY A 40 10.67 -2.99 -23.26
N ASN A 41 11.49 -4.05 -23.31
CA ASN A 41 11.15 -5.35 -23.92
C ASN A 41 11.14 -6.52 -22.93
N THR A 42 11.09 -6.24 -21.62
CA THR A 42 10.94 -7.27 -20.59
C THR A 42 9.56 -7.92 -20.64
N VAL A 43 9.48 -9.19 -20.25
CA VAL A 43 8.22 -9.92 -20.11
C VAL A 43 7.41 -9.41 -18.92
N SER A 44 8.10 -9.04 -17.82
CA SER A 44 7.49 -8.54 -16.59
C SER A 44 6.86 -7.17 -16.75
N ASP A 45 7.67 -6.14 -17.13
CA ASP A 45 7.23 -4.76 -17.20
C ASP A 45 6.53 -4.50 -18.54
N SER A 46 5.28 -4.88 -18.63
CA SER A 46 4.49 -4.82 -19.88
C SER A 46 3.63 -3.57 -20.00
N ASP A 47 3.28 -2.90 -18.88
CA ASP A 47 2.50 -1.66 -18.87
C ASP A 47 3.28 -0.50 -19.51
N ALA A 48 2.60 0.35 -20.26
CA ALA A 48 3.20 1.51 -20.91
C ALA A 48 3.86 2.47 -19.89
N GLU A 49 3.30 2.60 -18.69
CA GLU A 49 3.88 3.42 -17.64
C GLU A 49 5.14 2.78 -17.02
N GLU A 50 5.20 1.45 -16.91
CA GLU A 50 6.40 0.74 -16.49
C GLU A 50 7.55 0.96 -17.47
N LYS A 51 7.28 0.80 -18.77
CA LYS A 51 8.25 1.02 -19.85
C LYS A 51 8.74 2.47 -19.89
N LYS A 52 7.82 3.43 -19.77
CA LYS A 52 8.13 4.87 -19.78
C LYS A 52 9.00 5.28 -18.59
N ARG A 53 8.74 4.72 -17.41
CA ARG A 53 9.44 5.07 -16.17
C ARG A 53 10.67 4.21 -15.90
N GLY A 54 10.78 3.05 -16.57
CA GLY A 54 11.85 2.08 -16.32
C GLY A 54 11.78 1.45 -14.93
N VAL A 55 10.57 1.32 -14.37
CA VAL A 55 10.32 0.71 -13.05
C VAL A 55 9.01 -0.07 -13.07
N SER A 56 8.98 -1.21 -12.37
CA SER A 56 7.77 -2.00 -12.17
C SER A 56 6.78 -1.26 -11.28
N ILE A 57 5.51 -1.25 -11.67
CA ILE A 57 4.38 -0.61 -10.98
C ILE A 57 3.47 -1.66 -10.36
N SER A 58 3.27 -2.79 -11.04
CA SER A 58 2.44 -3.90 -10.59
C SER A 58 3.23 -5.20 -10.56
N SER A 59 2.72 -6.21 -9.83
CA SER A 59 3.31 -7.55 -9.84
C SER A 59 3.06 -8.25 -11.19
N SER A 60 4.04 -9.03 -11.67
CA SER A 60 3.92 -9.85 -12.88
C SER A 60 4.12 -11.32 -12.57
N VAL A 61 3.30 -12.20 -13.19
CA VAL A 61 3.35 -13.64 -13.01
C VAL A 61 4.03 -14.27 -14.22
N LEU A 62 5.09 -15.04 -13.99
CA LEU A 62 5.92 -15.69 -14.99
C LEU A 62 5.94 -17.19 -14.71
N GLN A 63 5.19 -17.97 -15.47
CA GLN A 63 5.05 -19.42 -15.30
C GLN A 63 5.81 -20.15 -16.37
N PHE A 64 6.71 -21.04 -15.98
CA PHE A 64 7.51 -21.85 -16.89
C PHE A 64 7.89 -23.19 -16.27
N THR A 65 8.41 -24.09 -17.09
CA THR A 65 8.96 -25.37 -16.66
C THR A 65 10.48 -25.33 -16.76
N TYR A 66 11.16 -25.74 -15.70
CA TYR A 66 12.59 -25.92 -15.65
C TYR A 66 12.87 -27.36 -15.20
N ASP A 67 13.52 -28.15 -16.01
CA ASP A 67 13.60 -29.62 -15.88
C ASP A 67 12.19 -30.20 -15.65
N ASN A 68 11.97 -30.84 -14.51
CA ASN A 68 10.71 -31.47 -14.12
C ASN A 68 9.86 -30.59 -13.19
N ALA A 69 10.30 -29.40 -12.87
CA ALA A 69 9.61 -28.49 -11.96
C ALA A 69 8.85 -27.42 -12.74
N LYS A 70 7.61 -27.16 -12.33
CA LYS A 70 6.86 -26.00 -12.74
C LYS A 70 7.16 -24.86 -11.77
N ILE A 71 7.76 -23.81 -12.27
CA ILE A 71 8.18 -22.64 -11.48
C ILE A 71 7.27 -21.47 -11.82
N ASN A 72 6.66 -20.89 -10.80
CA ASN A 72 5.85 -19.70 -10.87
C ASN A 72 6.61 -18.56 -10.17
N ILE A 73 7.15 -17.63 -10.94
CA ILE A 73 7.80 -16.44 -10.43
C ILE A 73 6.80 -15.30 -10.38
N ILE A 74 6.74 -14.59 -9.26
CA ILE A 74 6.01 -13.35 -9.12
C ILE A 74 7.03 -12.23 -8.95
N ASP A 75 7.32 -11.51 -10.04
CA ASP A 75 8.16 -10.31 -10.02
C ASP A 75 7.38 -9.14 -9.45
N THR A 76 7.94 -8.44 -8.44
CA THR A 76 7.22 -7.40 -7.71
C THR A 76 7.89 -6.04 -7.80
N PRO A 77 7.12 -4.94 -7.76
CA PRO A 77 7.64 -3.60 -7.64
C PRO A 77 8.54 -3.42 -6.42
N GLY A 78 9.48 -2.49 -6.49
CA GLY A 78 10.40 -2.22 -5.39
C GLY A 78 10.27 -0.82 -4.79
N LEU A 79 9.45 0.06 -5.37
CA LEU A 79 9.11 1.35 -4.82
C LEU A 79 7.99 1.21 -3.78
N PHE A 80 8.10 1.95 -2.69
CA PHE A 80 7.08 1.93 -1.63
C PHE A 80 5.72 2.46 -2.09
N ASP A 81 5.70 3.29 -3.13
CA ASP A 81 4.49 3.77 -3.79
C ASP A 81 3.67 2.65 -4.43
N PHE A 82 4.26 1.48 -4.68
CA PHE A 82 3.62 0.33 -5.29
C PHE A 82 3.69 -0.91 -4.39
N ALA A 83 3.56 -0.70 -3.06
CA ALA A 83 3.68 -1.75 -2.05
C ALA A 83 2.58 -2.83 -2.12
N LEU A 84 1.51 -2.61 -2.88
CA LEU A 84 0.51 -3.64 -3.14
C LEU A 84 1.14 -4.84 -3.88
N GLY A 85 1.99 -4.62 -4.88
CA GLY A 85 2.61 -5.69 -5.65
C GLY A 85 3.42 -6.69 -4.81
N PRO A 86 4.33 -6.26 -3.91
CA PRO A 86 4.96 -7.15 -2.94
C PRO A 86 3.96 -7.89 -2.03
N ALA A 87 2.87 -7.25 -1.59
CA ALA A 87 1.84 -7.90 -0.78
C ALA A 87 1.11 -9.02 -1.56
N GLU A 88 0.80 -8.79 -2.85
CA GLU A 88 0.26 -9.77 -3.79
C GLU A 88 1.22 -10.95 -3.96
N GLY A 89 2.51 -10.66 -4.25
CA GLY A 89 3.54 -11.67 -4.45
C GLY A 89 3.75 -12.55 -3.23
N LEU A 90 3.86 -11.96 -2.03
CA LEU A 90 4.01 -12.69 -0.77
C LEU A 90 2.72 -13.43 -0.35
N ARG A 91 1.55 -13.11 -0.92
CA ARG A 91 0.34 -13.91 -0.70
C ARG A 91 0.27 -15.14 -1.60
N ALA A 92 0.77 -15.03 -2.80
CA ALA A 92 0.70 -16.08 -3.80
C ALA A 92 1.85 -17.10 -3.71
N ALA A 93 3.02 -16.67 -3.22
CA ALA A 93 4.22 -17.49 -3.19
C ALA A 93 4.37 -18.32 -1.91
N ASP A 94 5.19 -19.37 -1.99
CA ASP A 94 5.61 -20.20 -0.84
C ASP A 94 7.04 -19.87 -0.41
N SER A 95 7.83 -19.25 -1.30
CA SER A 95 9.19 -18.79 -1.04
C SER A 95 9.39 -17.36 -1.52
N ALA A 96 10.29 -16.61 -0.87
CA ALA A 96 10.63 -15.25 -1.22
C ALA A 96 12.13 -15.11 -1.54
N ILE A 97 12.46 -14.64 -2.74
CA ILE A 97 13.79 -14.20 -3.12
C ILE A 97 13.92 -12.72 -2.82
N VAL A 98 14.75 -12.38 -1.85
CA VAL A 98 15.05 -11.01 -1.47
C VAL A 98 16.30 -10.54 -2.21
N VAL A 99 16.13 -9.59 -3.14
CA VAL A 99 17.25 -9.10 -3.97
C VAL A 99 17.97 -7.95 -3.27
N VAL A 100 19.27 -8.15 -3.02
CA VAL A 100 20.21 -7.19 -2.44
C VAL A 100 21.30 -6.90 -3.48
N SER A 101 21.83 -5.70 -3.53
CA SER A 101 22.90 -5.38 -4.47
C SER A 101 24.28 -5.55 -3.83
N ALA A 102 25.17 -6.31 -4.45
CA ALA A 102 26.56 -6.47 -4.02
C ALA A 102 27.33 -5.15 -3.93
N ARG A 103 26.91 -4.14 -4.73
CA ARG A 103 27.54 -2.81 -4.74
C ARG A 103 27.12 -1.93 -3.58
N SER A 104 25.84 -1.94 -3.18
CA SER A 104 25.27 -0.99 -2.21
C SER A 104 24.79 -1.64 -0.92
N GLY A 105 24.91 -2.97 -0.80
CA GLY A 105 24.46 -3.71 0.37
C GLY A 105 22.95 -3.73 0.56
N LEU A 106 22.53 -4.06 1.78
CA LEU A 106 21.15 -4.14 2.21
C LEU A 106 20.46 -2.76 2.17
N ALA A 107 19.34 -2.67 1.50
CA ALA A 107 18.51 -1.46 1.44
C ALA A 107 17.20 -1.66 2.20
N ALA A 108 16.58 -0.57 2.64
CA ALA A 108 15.36 -0.58 3.47
C ALA A 108 14.21 -1.45 2.90
N GLY A 109 13.97 -1.38 1.58
CA GLY A 109 12.94 -2.23 0.96
C GLY A 109 13.26 -3.72 0.97
N ALA A 110 14.55 -4.11 0.94
CA ALA A 110 14.96 -5.50 1.08
C ALA A 110 14.84 -5.97 2.53
N GLU A 111 15.23 -5.14 3.50
CA GLU A 111 15.03 -5.41 4.93
C GLU A 111 13.54 -5.62 5.27
N LYS A 112 12.68 -4.71 4.77
CA LYS A 112 11.23 -4.82 4.95
C LYS A 112 10.69 -6.11 4.34
N ALA A 113 11.05 -6.41 3.08
CA ALA A 113 10.61 -7.61 2.39
C ALA A 113 11.06 -8.90 3.11
N PHE A 114 12.27 -8.93 3.64
CA PHE A 114 12.79 -10.04 4.43
C PHE A 114 11.98 -10.26 5.72
N LYS A 115 11.67 -9.18 6.44
CA LYS A 115 10.84 -9.23 7.65
C LYS A 115 9.40 -9.65 7.34
N ASP A 116 8.80 -9.09 6.29
CA ASP A 116 7.42 -9.39 5.89
C ASP A 116 7.25 -10.87 5.47
N ALA A 117 8.22 -11.41 4.72
CA ALA A 117 8.24 -12.83 4.38
C ALA A 117 8.42 -13.70 5.63
N GLY A 118 9.30 -13.30 6.57
CA GLY A 118 9.51 -14.02 7.83
C GLY A 118 8.27 -14.06 8.71
N LYS A 119 7.53 -12.95 8.83
CA LYS A 119 6.24 -12.89 9.58
C LYS A 119 5.19 -13.85 9.03
N LYS A 120 5.27 -14.19 7.75
CA LYS A 120 4.39 -15.18 7.09
C LYS A 120 4.91 -16.61 7.17
N GLY A 121 6.05 -16.86 7.83
CA GLY A 121 6.68 -18.19 7.88
C GLY A 121 7.10 -18.72 6.51
N MET A 122 7.43 -17.81 5.56
CA MET A 122 7.87 -18.18 4.22
C MET A 122 9.36 -18.53 4.21
N ALA A 123 9.74 -19.47 3.35
CA ALA A 123 11.13 -19.69 2.99
C ALA A 123 11.74 -18.44 2.38
N ARG A 124 12.94 -18.04 2.86
CA ARG A 124 13.62 -16.82 2.44
C ARG A 124 14.95 -17.15 1.79
N ILE A 125 15.22 -16.57 0.64
CA ILE A 125 16.47 -16.72 -0.11
C ILE A 125 16.99 -15.31 -0.38
N ILE A 126 18.27 -15.07 -0.20
CA ILE A 126 18.89 -13.79 -0.54
C ILE A 126 19.71 -13.95 -1.81
N VAL A 127 19.47 -13.05 -2.75
CA VAL A 127 20.28 -12.92 -3.96
C VAL A 127 21.08 -11.64 -3.88
N THR A 128 22.39 -11.77 -3.81
CA THR A 128 23.35 -10.66 -3.91
C THR A 128 23.63 -10.43 -5.39
N SER A 129 22.86 -9.51 -5.97
CA SER A 129 22.84 -9.18 -7.41
C SER A 129 23.93 -8.19 -7.81
N LYS A 130 24.08 -7.97 -9.13
CA LYS A 130 25.05 -7.03 -9.74
C LYS A 130 26.49 -7.37 -9.44
N MET A 131 26.81 -8.65 -9.47
CA MET A 131 28.19 -9.12 -9.35
C MET A 131 29.07 -8.77 -10.56
N ASP A 132 28.46 -8.27 -11.62
CA ASP A 132 29.09 -7.70 -12.82
C ASP A 132 29.58 -6.25 -12.65
N ASP A 133 29.21 -5.54 -11.59
CA ASP A 133 29.70 -4.17 -11.29
C ASP A 133 31.11 -4.26 -10.66
N ASP A 134 32.07 -3.47 -11.17
CA ASP A 134 33.44 -3.40 -10.65
C ASP A 134 33.56 -3.05 -9.14
N ARG A 135 32.50 -2.49 -8.57
CA ARG A 135 32.41 -2.14 -7.15
C ARG A 135 31.60 -3.16 -6.34
N ALA A 136 31.27 -4.30 -6.93
CA ALA A 136 30.58 -5.38 -6.22
C ALA A 136 31.53 -6.02 -5.20
N ASP A 137 31.04 -6.19 -3.98
CA ASP A 137 31.74 -6.88 -2.92
C ASP A 137 30.75 -7.81 -2.19
N PHE A 138 30.82 -9.07 -2.56
CA PHE A 138 29.97 -10.11 -1.96
C PHE A 138 30.26 -10.29 -0.46
N TYR A 139 31.53 -10.38 -0.08
CA TYR A 139 31.91 -10.69 1.30
C TYR A 139 31.51 -9.56 2.26
N LYS A 140 31.69 -8.31 1.84
CA LYS A 140 31.20 -7.16 2.60
C LYS A 140 29.67 -7.18 2.73
N SER A 141 28.97 -7.49 1.64
CA SER A 141 27.51 -7.58 1.64
C SER A 141 27.02 -8.72 2.52
N PHE A 142 27.66 -9.89 2.45
CA PHE A 142 27.34 -11.06 3.26
C PHE A 142 27.54 -10.77 4.77
N ASN A 143 28.69 -10.20 5.14
CA ASN A 143 28.94 -9.81 6.54
C ASN A 143 27.89 -8.78 7.04
N GLY A 144 27.45 -7.86 6.18
CA GLY A 144 26.36 -6.93 6.50
C GLY A 144 25.01 -7.62 6.72
N LEU A 145 24.73 -8.70 5.97
CA LEU A 145 23.54 -9.52 6.17
C LEU A 145 23.61 -10.30 7.49
N VAL A 146 24.75 -10.92 7.79
CA VAL A 146 24.97 -11.63 9.05
C VAL A 146 24.85 -10.67 10.25
N ALA A 147 25.45 -9.48 10.17
CA ALA A 147 25.34 -8.47 11.23
C ALA A 147 23.88 -8.02 11.47
N LYS A 148 23.04 -8.00 10.42
CA LYS A 148 21.66 -7.55 10.54
C LYS A 148 20.66 -8.65 10.89
N PHE A 149 20.84 -9.85 10.34
CA PHE A 149 19.85 -10.94 10.42
C PHE A 149 20.35 -12.17 11.21
N GLY A 150 21.59 -12.14 11.66
CA GLY A 150 22.17 -13.21 12.46
C GLY A 150 22.79 -14.35 11.66
N THR A 151 23.08 -15.45 12.36
CA THR A 151 23.81 -16.60 11.86
C THR A 151 23.02 -17.54 10.97
N THR A 152 21.74 -17.24 10.70
CA THR A 152 20.92 -18.02 9.76
C THR A 152 21.36 -17.87 8.31
N MET A 153 22.24 -16.90 8.00
CA MET A 153 22.73 -16.63 6.64
C MET A 153 23.69 -17.72 6.19
N CYS A 154 23.32 -18.49 5.16
CA CYS A 154 24.07 -19.60 4.62
C CYS A 154 24.59 -19.28 3.19
N PRO A 155 25.90 -19.16 2.95
CA PRO A 155 26.46 -18.85 1.64
C PRO A 155 26.42 -20.08 0.74
N VAL A 156 25.58 -20.08 -0.30
CA VAL A 156 25.42 -21.25 -1.22
C VAL A 156 26.24 -21.10 -2.49
N VAL A 157 26.21 -19.91 -3.10
CA VAL A 157 27.05 -19.60 -4.28
C VAL A 157 27.86 -18.38 -3.96
N VAL A 158 29.19 -18.50 -4.03
CA VAL A 158 30.12 -17.43 -3.70
C VAL A 158 31.07 -17.12 -4.85
N PRO A 159 31.51 -15.86 -5.03
CA PRO A 159 32.47 -15.53 -6.07
C PRO A 159 33.88 -16.06 -5.71
N VAL A 160 34.57 -16.60 -6.71
CA VAL A 160 35.99 -16.89 -6.65
C VAL A 160 36.75 -15.65 -7.11
N LEU A 161 37.64 -15.14 -6.28
CA LEU A 161 38.41 -13.93 -6.54
C LEU A 161 39.85 -14.26 -6.87
N ASN A 162 40.40 -13.55 -7.87
CA ASN A 162 41.81 -13.55 -8.17
C ASN A 162 42.27 -12.13 -8.54
N GLY A 163 43.21 -11.59 -7.78
CA GLY A 163 43.63 -10.19 -7.91
C GLY A 163 42.50 -9.20 -7.63
N GLY A 164 41.56 -9.56 -6.74
CA GLY A 164 40.38 -8.75 -6.38
C GLY A 164 39.28 -8.73 -7.46
N LYS A 165 39.40 -9.53 -8.54
CA LYS A 165 38.38 -9.65 -9.58
C LYS A 165 37.68 -10.99 -9.49
N VAL A 166 36.38 -11.01 -9.81
CA VAL A 166 35.60 -12.24 -9.90
C VAL A 166 36.06 -12.99 -11.15
N VAL A 167 36.60 -14.21 -10.97
CA VAL A 167 37.09 -15.09 -12.04
C VAL A 167 36.24 -16.34 -12.20
N GLY A 168 35.35 -16.61 -11.25
CA GLY A 168 34.40 -17.72 -11.28
C GLY A 168 33.47 -17.68 -10.09
N TYR A 169 32.65 -18.70 -9.94
CA TYR A 169 31.72 -18.89 -8.84
C TYR A 169 31.84 -20.29 -8.29
N TYR A 170 31.88 -20.41 -6.99
CA TYR A 170 31.92 -21.72 -6.32
C TYR A 170 30.52 -22.06 -5.77
N ASN A 171 30.06 -23.26 -6.11
CA ASN A 171 28.81 -23.81 -5.58
C ASN A 171 29.12 -24.74 -4.40
N MET A 172 28.66 -24.37 -3.21
CA MET A 172 28.89 -25.13 -1.98
C MET A 172 28.17 -26.49 -1.96
N ILE A 173 27.11 -26.66 -2.79
CA ILE A 173 26.33 -27.92 -2.82
C ILE A 173 27.11 -29.04 -3.51
N ASP A 174 27.74 -28.75 -4.64
CA ASP A 174 28.48 -29.74 -5.44
C ASP A 174 30.01 -29.59 -5.33
N ASP A 175 30.49 -28.73 -4.46
CA ASP A 175 31.92 -28.46 -4.21
C ASP A 175 32.72 -28.14 -5.48
N THR A 176 32.09 -27.40 -6.42
CA THR A 176 32.67 -27.16 -7.74
C THR A 176 32.73 -25.68 -8.06
N SER A 177 33.88 -25.24 -8.60
CA SER A 177 34.02 -23.91 -9.20
C SER A 177 33.55 -23.93 -10.65
N TYR A 178 32.88 -22.84 -11.04
CA TYR A 178 32.38 -22.66 -12.39
C TYR A 178 32.86 -21.35 -12.99
N THR A 179 33.25 -21.40 -14.26
CA THR A 179 33.37 -20.22 -15.13
C THR A 179 32.20 -20.21 -16.11
N TYR A 180 31.94 -19.07 -16.75
CA TYR A 180 30.81 -18.91 -17.63
C TYR A 180 31.23 -18.45 -19.02
N ASP A 181 30.57 -19.01 -20.04
CA ASP A 181 30.57 -18.51 -21.40
C ASP A 181 29.12 -18.11 -21.74
N GLY A 182 28.85 -16.80 -21.71
CA GLY A 182 27.47 -16.30 -21.69
C GLY A 182 26.72 -16.77 -20.44
N VAL A 183 25.60 -17.48 -20.62
CA VAL A 183 24.78 -18.06 -19.55
C VAL A 183 25.13 -19.51 -19.21
N HIS A 184 26.10 -20.13 -19.94
CA HIS A 184 26.46 -21.52 -19.80
C HIS A 184 27.61 -21.70 -18.81
N LYS A 185 27.36 -22.44 -17.73
CA LYS A 185 28.42 -22.80 -16.76
C LYS A 185 29.31 -23.89 -17.29
N LYS A 186 30.60 -23.78 -16.95
CA LYS A 186 31.62 -24.79 -17.21
C LYS A 186 32.44 -25.02 -15.95
N ALA A 187 32.50 -26.26 -15.49
CA ALA A 187 33.35 -26.59 -14.34
C ALA A 187 34.81 -26.25 -14.67
N ALA A 188 35.47 -25.61 -13.74
CA ALA A 188 36.84 -25.14 -13.86
C ALA A 188 37.54 -25.18 -12.50
N ASP A 189 38.80 -25.60 -12.48
CA ASP A 189 39.63 -25.48 -11.29
C ASP A 189 40.19 -24.05 -11.23
N VAL A 190 39.56 -23.23 -10.40
CA VAL A 190 39.89 -21.79 -10.27
C VAL A 190 40.44 -21.52 -8.87
N ALA A 191 41.68 -21.08 -8.78
CA ALA A 191 42.32 -20.76 -7.51
C ALA A 191 41.76 -19.45 -6.90
N HIS A 192 41.48 -19.48 -5.61
CA HIS A 192 41.08 -18.33 -4.80
C HIS A 192 42.31 -17.58 -4.24
N ASP A 193 42.33 -16.25 -4.32
CA ASP A 193 43.45 -15.44 -3.84
C ASP A 193 43.53 -15.31 -2.28
N ASP A 194 42.42 -15.54 -1.57
CA ASP A 194 42.33 -15.54 -0.10
C ASP A 194 41.73 -16.87 0.38
N GLN A 195 42.57 -17.89 0.45
CA GLN A 195 42.15 -19.24 0.84
C GLN A 195 41.58 -19.28 2.24
N ALA A 196 42.14 -18.55 3.20
CA ALA A 196 41.67 -18.56 4.59
C ALA A 196 40.22 -18.00 4.70
N ARG A 197 39.93 -16.94 3.98
CA ARG A 197 38.57 -16.39 3.91
C ARG A 197 37.60 -17.34 3.23
N PHE A 198 38.05 -18.00 2.16
CA PHE A 198 37.26 -18.97 1.44
C PHE A 198 36.94 -20.21 2.28
N ASP A 199 37.94 -20.72 3.06
CA ASP A 199 37.73 -21.84 3.97
C ASP A 199 36.77 -21.47 5.10
N ALA A 200 36.90 -20.28 5.67
CA ALA A 200 36.00 -19.79 6.72
C ALA A 200 34.53 -19.72 6.22
N ILE A 201 34.30 -19.30 4.97
CA ILE A 201 32.93 -19.24 4.44
C ILE A 201 32.35 -20.63 4.09
N LYS A 202 33.22 -21.60 3.74
CA LYS A 202 32.85 -23.02 3.60
C LYS A 202 32.40 -23.63 4.93
N GLU A 203 33.08 -23.26 6.02
CA GLU A 203 32.72 -23.72 7.36
C GLU A 203 31.36 -23.16 7.80
N VAL A 204 31.07 -21.88 7.55
CA VAL A 204 29.74 -21.27 7.78
C VAL A 204 28.65 -22.05 7.00
N PHE A 205 28.92 -22.46 5.76
CA PHE A 205 27.97 -23.26 5.00
C PHE A 205 27.75 -24.65 5.65
N ALA A 206 28.86 -25.34 6.02
CA ALA A 206 28.78 -26.69 6.58
C ALA A 206 28.03 -26.70 7.92
N GLU A 207 28.32 -25.76 8.78
CA GLU A 207 27.62 -25.58 10.08
C GLU A 207 26.12 -25.31 9.88
N ALA A 208 25.76 -24.42 8.96
CA ALA A 208 24.37 -24.10 8.67
C ALA A 208 23.59 -25.31 8.15
N VAL A 209 24.20 -26.12 7.26
CA VAL A 209 23.59 -27.34 6.72
C VAL A 209 23.47 -28.43 7.78
N ALA A 210 24.53 -28.65 8.56
CA ALA A 210 24.54 -29.64 9.62
C ALA A 210 23.52 -29.30 10.72
N GLY A 211 23.41 -28.03 11.08
CA GLY A 211 22.48 -27.55 12.11
C GLY A 211 21.00 -27.71 11.80
N ALA A 212 20.64 -28.06 10.58
CA ALA A 212 19.25 -28.26 10.17
C ALA A 212 18.70 -29.69 10.43
N ASP A 213 19.58 -30.67 10.72
CA ASP A 213 19.19 -32.07 10.92
C ASP A 213 20.16 -32.76 11.92
N ASP A 214 19.64 -33.46 12.93
CA ASP A 214 20.44 -34.07 14.00
C ASP A 214 21.44 -35.09 13.44
N ALA A 215 21.10 -35.89 12.45
CA ALA A 215 21.98 -36.88 11.85
C ALA A 215 23.12 -36.24 11.03
N LEU A 216 22.84 -35.09 10.40
CA LEU A 216 23.89 -34.30 9.71
C LEU A 216 24.80 -33.63 10.70
N MET A 217 24.29 -33.21 11.87
CA MET A 217 25.08 -32.63 12.94
C MET A 217 26.05 -33.67 13.53
N GLU A 218 25.62 -34.94 13.74
CA GLU A 218 26.50 -36.03 14.18
C GLU A 218 27.64 -36.26 13.18
N LYS A 219 27.34 -36.40 11.88
CA LYS A 219 28.35 -36.55 10.82
C LYS A 219 29.37 -35.40 10.84
N TYR A 220 28.88 -34.17 10.97
CA TYR A 220 29.74 -32.97 11.00
C TYR A 220 30.73 -33.01 12.20
N PHE A 221 30.26 -33.37 13.41
CA PHE A 221 31.11 -33.50 14.59
C PHE A 221 32.08 -34.68 14.52
N ASP A 222 31.74 -35.77 13.86
CA ASP A 222 32.60 -36.90 13.62
C ASP A 222 33.67 -36.63 12.54
N GLY A 223 33.59 -35.44 11.89
CA GLY A 223 34.50 -35.02 10.82
C GLY A 223 34.28 -35.76 9.50
N GLU A 224 33.10 -36.35 9.32
CA GLU A 224 32.71 -36.98 8.07
C GLU A 224 32.28 -35.91 7.03
N PRO A 225 32.72 -36.01 5.76
CA PRO A 225 32.33 -35.05 4.75
C PRO A 225 30.84 -35.21 4.40
N LEU A 226 30.09 -34.09 4.36
CA LEU A 226 28.72 -34.06 3.92
C LEU A 226 28.66 -34.31 2.40
N THR A 227 27.88 -35.31 1.98
CA THR A 227 27.64 -35.59 0.56
C THR A 227 26.73 -34.52 -0.05
N LYS A 228 26.60 -34.49 -1.38
CA LYS A 228 25.68 -33.59 -2.09
C LYS A 228 24.24 -33.81 -1.63
N GLU A 229 23.84 -35.06 -1.44
CA GLU A 229 22.51 -35.45 -0.96
C GLU A 229 22.27 -34.96 0.48
N ASP A 230 23.26 -35.08 1.35
CA ASP A 230 23.23 -34.57 2.73
C ASP A 230 23.04 -33.03 2.73
N LYS A 231 23.78 -32.32 1.87
CA LYS A 231 23.68 -30.86 1.72
C LYS A 231 22.30 -30.43 1.22
N ILE A 232 21.75 -31.10 0.19
CA ILE A 232 20.39 -30.82 -0.30
C ILE A 232 19.35 -31.11 0.78
N LYS A 233 19.47 -32.20 1.55
CA LYS A 233 18.57 -32.53 2.65
C LYS A 233 18.57 -31.44 3.73
N GLY A 234 19.76 -31.08 4.23
CA GLY A 234 19.90 -30.08 5.27
C GLY A 234 19.40 -28.69 4.81
N LEU A 235 19.75 -28.28 3.59
CA LEU A 235 19.25 -27.03 3.02
C LEU A 235 17.72 -27.04 2.85
N SER A 236 17.15 -28.13 2.33
CA SER A 236 15.69 -28.24 2.15
C SER A 236 14.93 -28.11 3.47
N GLN A 237 15.42 -28.79 4.50
CA GLN A 237 14.85 -28.76 5.85
C GLN A 237 14.99 -27.35 6.46
N GLY A 238 16.22 -26.83 6.53
CA GLY A 238 16.48 -25.53 7.17
C GLY A 238 15.83 -24.35 6.44
N VAL A 239 15.68 -24.41 5.12
CA VAL A 239 14.96 -23.40 4.33
C VAL A 239 13.46 -23.46 4.61
N ALA A 240 12.88 -24.67 4.69
CA ALA A 240 11.46 -24.86 4.97
C ALA A 240 11.10 -24.38 6.39
N ASP A 241 11.98 -24.60 7.37
CA ASP A 241 11.80 -24.20 8.77
C ASP A 241 12.21 -22.74 9.03
N GLY A 242 12.92 -22.12 8.06
CA GLY A 242 13.42 -20.75 8.17
C GLY A 242 14.67 -20.59 9.06
N THR A 243 15.28 -21.70 9.48
CA THR A 243 16.54 -21.72 10.26
C THR A 243 17.76 -21.47 9.37
N VAL A 244 17.67 -21.76 8.08
CA VAL A 244 18.69 -21.49 7.07
C VAL A 244 18.14 -20.52 6.02
N VAL A 245 18.90 -19.46 5.76
CA VAL A 245 18.63 -18.47 4.71
C VAL A 245 19.76 -18.51 3.68
N PRO A 246 19.55 -19.15 2.53
CA PRO A 246 20.57 -19.26 1.48
C PRO A 246 20.91 -17.91 0.87
N VAL A 247 22.20 -17.67 0.63
CA VAL A 247 22.73 -16.44 0.01
C VAL A 247 23.47 -16.80 -1.27
N PHE A 248 23.08 -16.18 -2.37
CA PHE A 248 23.65 -16.39 -3.71
C PHE A 248 24.35 -15.15 -4.22
N ALA A 249 25.58 -15.31 -4.73
CA ALA A 249 26.24 -14.32 -5.54
C ALA A 249 25.91 -14.58 -7.03
N LEU A 250 25.32 -13.61 -7.72
CA LEU A 250 25.00 -13.76 -9.14
C LEU A 250 24.88 -12.42 -9.87
N SER A 251 24.84 -12.48 -11.19
CA SER A 251 24.50 -11.34 -12.05
C SER A 251 23.28 -11.64 -12.89
N GLY A 252 22.16 -10.95 -12.62
CA GLY A 252 20.99 -11.01 -13.49
C GLY A 252 21.23 -10.39 -14.87
N LEU A 253 22.18 -9.43 -15.00
CA LEU A 253 22.46 -8.79 -16.27
C LEU A 253 23.19 -9.72 -17.26
N THR A 254 24.10 -10.55 -16.77
CA THR A 254 24.87 -11.49 -17.58
C THR A 254 24.32 -12.91 -17.53
N GLY A 255 23.37 -13.19 -16.65
CA GLY A 255 22.81 -14.54 -16.42
C GLY A 255 23.70 -15.47 -15.58
N VAL A 256 24.88 -15.00 -15.17
CA VAL A 256 25.87 -15.80 -14.44
C VAL A 256 25.35 -16.16 -13.04
N GLY A 257 25.36 -17.43 -12.69
CA GLY A 257 24.89 -17.98 -11.41
C GLY A 257 23.37 -18.20 -11.33
N VAL A 258 22.61 -17.79 -12.32
CA VAL A 258 21.14 -17.90 -12.32
C VAL A 258 20.68 -19.36 -12.49
N ASP A 259 21.42 -20.17 -13.24
CA ASP A 259 21.18 -21.61 -13.38
C ASP A 259 21.32 -22.33 -12.03
N MET A 260 22.36 -22.00 -11.23
CA MET A 260 22.52 -22.55 -9.88
C MET A 260 21.39 -22.16 -8.93
N LEU A 261 20.84 -20.95 -9.09
CA LEU A 261 19.65 -20.51 -8.34
C LEU A 261 18.40 -21.29 -8.78
N LEU A 262 18.21 -21.53 -10.08
CA LEU A 262 17.09 -22.34 -10.59
C LEU A 262 17.18 -23.80 -10.11
N ASP A 263 18.38 -24.41 -10.15
CA ASP A 263 18.64 -25.74 -9.57
C ASP A 263 18.25 -25.76 -8.09
N PHE A 264 18.67 -24.75 -7.32
CA PHE A 264 18.33 -24.63 -5.89
C PHE A 264 16.82 -24.47 -5.66
N ILE A 265 16.13 -23.63 -6.43
CA ILE A 265 14.67 -23.48 -6.33
C ILE A 265 13.97 -24.80 -6.54
N LYS A 266 14.40 -25.56 -7.55
CA LYS A 266 13.85 -26.89 -7.87
C LYS A 266 14.08 -27.88 -6.73
N ASP A 267 15.32 -27.97 -6.22
CA ASP A 267 15.74 -29.04 -5.32
C ASP A 267 15.51 -28.72 -3.83
N CYS A 268 15.66 -27.46 -3.41
CA CYS A 268 15.70 -27.10 -1.99
C CYS A 268 14.51 -26.21 -1.53
N CYS A 269 13.84 -25.45 -2.43
CA CYS A 269 12.68 -24.67 -2.00
C CYS A 269 11.50 -25.58 -1.62
N PRO A 270 10.71 -25.22 -0.59
CA PRO A 270 9.53 -26.00 -0.22
C PRO A 270 8.51 -26.05 -1.35
N ALA A 271 7.78 -27.16 -1.43
CA ALA A 271 6.55 -27.25 -2.19
C ALA A 271 5.42 -26.46 -1.49
N PRO A 272 4.32 -26.17 -2.19
CA PRO A 272 3.12 -25.60 -1.54
C PRO A 272 2.71 -26.45 -0.34
N LYS A 273 2.38 -25.79 0.77
CA LYS A 273 1.99 -26.44 2.03
C LYS A 273 0.54 -26.14 2.39
N ALA A 274 0.00 -26.88 3.38
CA ALA A 274 -1.32 -26.64 3.94
C ALA A 274 -1.45 -25.19 4.44
N GLU A 275 -2.63 -24.62 4.25
CA GLU A 275 -2.97 -23.26 4.75
C GLU A 275 -4.19 -23.37 5.68
N TYR A 276 -4.26 -22.46 6.65
CA TYR A 276 -5.45 -22.31 7.49
C TYR A 276 -6.47 -21.39 6.82
N ALA A 277 -7.74 -21.77 6.93
CA ALA A 277 -8.88 -20.96 6.50
C ALA A 277 -9.88 -20.88 7.65
N THR A 278 -10.81 -19.94 7.57
CA THR A 278 -11.96 -19.84 8.49
C THR A 278 -13.19 -20.46 7.81
N ASP A 279 -13.89 -21.35 8.50
CA ASP A 279 -15.12 -21.95 7.98
C ASP A 279 -16.33 -20.99 8.11
N ALA A 280 -17.52 -21.45 7.69
CA ALA A 280 -18.75 -20.66 7.76
C ALA A 280 -19.21 -20.33 9.19
N ASN A 281 -18.68 -21.03 10.22
CA ASN A 281 -18.98 -20.80 11.63
C ASN A 281 -17.97 -19.89 12.32
N GLY A 282 -16.89 -19.49 11.61
CA GLY A 282 -15.79 -18.70 12.17
C GLY A 282 -14.67 -19.52 12.79
N GLU A 283 -14.69 -20.86 12.64
CA GLU A 283 -13.69 -21.76 13.20
C GLU A 283 -12.52 -22.00 12.23
N PRO A 284 -11.28 -22.12 12.74
CA PRO A 284 -10.14 -22.39 11.90
C PRO A 284 -10.16 -23.81 11.35
N ILE A 285 -9.90 -23.97 10.08
CA ILE A 285 -9.81 -25.26 9.40
C ILE A 285 -8.52 -25.32 8.58
N GLU A 286 -7.81 -26.43 8.66
CA GLU A 286 -6.64 -26.69 7.84
C GLU A 286 -7.05 -27.24 6.47
N LEU A 287 -6.52 -26.63 5.41
CA LEU A 287 -6.70 -27.04 4.02
C LEU A 287 -5.38 -27.63 3.52
N THR A 288 -5.39 -28.91 3.23
CA THR A 288 -4.23 -29.60 2.64
C THR A 288 -4.15 -29.37 1.15
N VAL A 289 -2.94 -29.45 0.59
CA VAL A 289 -2.70 -29.39 -0.86
C VAL A 289 -3.11 -30.72 -1.48
N ASP A 290 -4.40 -30.89 -1.68
CA ASP A 290 -5.00 -32.10 -2.25
C ASP A 290 -5.87 -31.72 -3.46
N GLU A 291 -5.52 -32.26 -4.64
CA GLU A 291 -6.29 -32.04 -5.86
C GLU A 291 -7.72 -32.60 -5.82
N ASN A 292 -7.99 -33.59 -4.96
CA ASN A 292 -9.31 -34.21 -4.78
C ASN A 292 -10.10 -33.57 -3.63
N GLY A 293 -9.48 -32.64 -2.92
CA GLY A 293 -10.12 -31.88 -1.84
C GLY A 293 -11.17 -30.89 -2.35
N PRO A 294 -11.92 -30.25 -1.46
CA PRO A 294 -12.84 -29.18 -1.83
C PRO A 294 -12.04 -27.97 -2.37
N LEU A 295 -12.55 -27.34 -3.43
CA LEU A 295 -11.92 -26.14 -3.98
C LEU A 295 -11.86 -25.03 -2.95
N ALA A 296 -10.66 -24.52 -2.74
CA ALA A 296 -10.39 -23.26 -2.05
C ALA A 296 -9.24 -22.54 -2.76
N ALA A 297 -9.50 -21.34 -3.24
CA ALA A 297 -8.51 -20.54 -3.95
C ALA A 297 -8.61 -19.06 -3.56
N VAL A 298 -7.48 -18.38 -3.36
CA VAL A 298 -7.45 -16.96 -3.04
C VAL A 298 -7.16 -16.13 -4.29
N CYS A 299 -7.96 -15.10 -4.51
CA CYS A 299 -7.70 -14.08 -5.53
C CYS A 299 -6.62 -13.12 -5.00
N PHE A 300 -5.38 -13.25 -5.46
CA PHE A 300 -4.30 -12.41 -4.99
C PHE A 300 -4.07 -11.17 -5.84
N LYS A 301 -4.59 -11.13 -7.07
CA LYS A 301 -4.46 -9.99 -8.00
C LYS A 301 -5.65 -9.90 -8.94
N THR A 302 -6.03 -8.66 -9.27
CA THR A 302 -7.05 -8.36 -10.29
C THR A 302 -6.49 -7.39 -11.31
N VAL A 303 -6.73 -7.63 -12.60
CA VAL A 303 -6.42 -6.71 -13.69
C VAL A 303 -7.70 -6.42 -14.47
N ALA A 304 -8.00 -5.16 -14.70
CA ALA A 304 -9.15 -4.72 -15.51
C ALA A 304 -8.66 -4.29 -16.91
N ASP A 305 -8.74 -5.18 -17.87
CA ASP A 305 -8.38 -4.89 -19.25
C ASP A 305 -9.59 -4.34 -20.01
N PRO A 306 -9.47 -3.21 -20.73
CA PRO A 306 -10.61 -2.61 -21.47
C PRO A 306 -11.19 -3.51 -22.56
N PHE A 307 -10.41 -4.44 -23.11
CA PHE A 307 -10.77 -5.30 -24.24
C PHE A 307 -11.15 -6.71 -23.81
N ILE A 308 -10.36 -7.29 -22.89
CA ILE A 308 -10.54 -8.66 -22.41
C ILE A 308 -11.54 -8.72 -21.24
N GLY A 309 -11.71 -7.63 -20.52
CA GLY A 309 -12.48 -7.53 -19.29
C GLY A 309 -11.63 -7.83 -18.06
N LYS A 310 -12.27 -8.29 -17.00
CA LYS A 310 -11.61 -8.57 -15.72
C LYS A 310 -10.85 -9.88 -15.78
N LEU A 311 -9.62 -9.88 -15.30
CA LEU A 311 -8.75 -11.04 -15.15
C LEU A 311 -8.37 -11.17 -13.67
N ASN A 312 -8.82 -12.23 -13.02
CA ASN A 312 -8.54 -12.49 -11.61
C ASN A 312 -7.53 -13.63 -11.50
N TYR A 313 -6.46 -13.40 -10.75
CA TYR A 313 -5.36 -14.32 -10.51
C TYR A 313 -5.59 -15.05 -9.20
N PHE A 314 -5.53 -16.38 -9.25
CA PHE A 314 -5.79 -17.23 -8.10
C PHE A 314 -4.59 -18.11 -7.76
N LYS A 315 -4.29 -18.25 -6.46
CA LYS A 315 -3.55 -19.39 -5.92
C LYS A 315 -4.56 -20.42 -5.44
N VAL A 316 -4.52 -21.60 -5.99
CA VAL A 316 -5.37 -22.71 -5.57
C VAL A 316 -4.71 -23.40 -4.38
N VAL A 317 -5.36 -23.39 -3.23
CA VAL A 317 -4.83 -24.00 -1.99
C VAL A 317 -5.25 -25.47 -1.89
N SER A 318 -6.51 -25.76 -2.22
CA SER A 318 -7.09 -27.11 -2.17
C SER A 318 -8.02 -27.32 -3.36
N GLY A 319 -8.19 -28.56 -3.80
CA GLY A 319 -9.05 -28.90 -4.92
C GLY A 319 -8.49 -28.52 -6.27
N LYS A 320 -9.37 -28.26 -7.21
CA LYS A 320 -9.05 -27.82 -8.59
C LYS A 320 -9.95 -26.68 -9.02
N LEU A 321 -9.37 -25.67 -9.60
CA LEU A 321 -10.10 -24.60 -10.30
C LEU A 321 -10.35 -25.07 -11.74
N VAL A 322 -11.59 -25.44 -12.06
CA VAL A 322 -11.96 -26.06 -13.35
C VAL A 322 -12.86 -25.14 -14.15
N GLN A 323 -12.57 -24.98 -15.44
CA GLN A 323 -13.40 -24.19 -16.35
C GLN A 323 -14.83 -24.74 -16.43
N GLY A 324 -15.82 -23.86 -16.36
CA GLY A 324 -17.23 -24.19 -16.48
C GLY A 324 -17.93 -24.65 -15.21
N THR A 325 -17.22 -24.80 -14.08
CA THR A 325 -17.81 -25.12 -12.78
C THR A 325 -18.46 -23.89 -12.14
N THR A 326 -19.41 -24.11 -11.25
CA THR A 326 -20.00 -23.03 -10.42
C THR A 326 -19.24 -22.95 -9.09
N VAL A 327 -18.86 -21.74 -8.69
CA VAL A 327 -18.10 -21.43 -7.50
C VAL A 327 -18.79 -20.35 -6.69
N VAL A 328 -18.46 -20.25 -5.42
CA VAL A 328 -18.98 -19.24 -4.49
C VAL A 328 -17.86 -18.29 -4.08
N ASN A 329 -18.15 -17.01 -4.08
CA ASN A 329 -17.32 -16.02 -3.41
C ASN A 329 -17.67 -15.99 -1.92
N SER A 330 -16.74 -16.40 -1.04
CA SER A 330 -17.02 -16.55 0.40
C SER A 330 -17.46 -15.24 1.06
N ARG A 331 -16.94 -14.09 0.62
CA ARG A 331 -17.25 -12.77 1.17
C ARG A 331 -18.68 -12.32 0.83
N THR A 332 -19.16 -12.59 -0.39
CA THR A 332 -20.46 -12.10 -0.87
C THR A 332 -21.54 -13.15 -0.84
N GLY A 333 -21.19 -14.43 -0.69
CA GLY A 333 -22.11 -15.56 -0.81
C GLY A 333 -22.68 -15.80 -2.22
N LYS A 334 -22.22 -15.04 -3.23
CA LYS A 334 -22.73 -15.14 -4.59
C LYS A 334 -22.07 -16.27 -5.35
N GLU A 335 -22.90 -16.99 -6.11
CA GLU A 335 -22.43 -18.00 -7.07
C GLU A 335 -22.08 -17.36 -8.40
N GLU A 336 -21.00 -17.85 -9.03
CA GLU A 336 -20.59 -17.45 -10.35
C GLU A 336 -19.98 -18.64 -11.11
N ARG A 337 -20.17 -18.67 -12.42
CA ARG A 337 -19.61 -19.74 -13.26
C ARG A 337 -18.20 -19.37 -13.68
N VAL A 338 -17.24 -20.26 -13.47
CA VAL A 338 -15.85 -20.10 -13.90
C VAL A 338 -15.78 -20.02 -15.42
N GLY A 339 -15.31 -18.90 -15.92
CA GLY A 339 -15.11 -18.65 -17.34
C GLY A 339 -13.88 -19.38 -17.86
N LYS A 340 -13.15 -18.73 -18.77
CA LYS A 340 -11.91 -19.25 -19.34
C LYS A 340 -10.80 -19.23 -18.29
N VAL A 341 -10.15 -20.38 -18.09
CA VAL A 341 -9.00 -20.55 -17.20
C VAL A 341 -7.71 -20.47 -18.01
N VAL A 342 -6.71 -19.75 -17.51
CA VAL A 342 -5.42 -19.54 -18.22
C VAL A 342 -4.23 -19.63 -17.27
N THR A 343 -3.10 -20.04 -17.82
CA THR A 343 -1.77 -19.84 -17.25
C THR A 343 -1.10 -18.62 -17.88
N LEU A 344 -0.06 -18.09 -17.26
CA LEU A 344 0.44 -16.75 -17.54
C LEU A 344 1.96 -16.71 -17.72
N LEU A 345 2.40 -15.97 -18.73
CA LEU A 345 3.78 -15.54 -18.90
C LEU A 345 3.79 -14.05 -19.19
N GLY A 346 3.83 -13.24 -18.14
CA GLY A 346 3.54 -11.80 -18.21
C GLY A 346 2.13 -11.55 -18.73
N THR A 347 1.99 -10.88 -19.87
CA THR A 347 0.69 -10.67 -20.55
C THR A 347 0.24 -11.82 -21.44
N LYS A 348 1.15 -12.74 -21.77
CA LYS A 348 0.81 -13.91 -22.62
C LYS A 348 -0.01 -14.91 -21.82
N GLN A 349 -1.22 -15.19 -22.30
CA GLN A 349 -2.15 -16.14 -21.72
C GLN A 349 -2.13 -17.45 -22.53
N THR A 350 -2.08 -18.59 -21.82
CA THR A 350 -2.20 -19.92 -22.41
C THR A 350 -3.42 -20.61 -21.78
N ASP A 351 -4.29 -21.15 -22.63
CA ASP A 351 -5.51 -21.81 -22.18
C ASP A 351 -5.19 -23.04 -21.33
N ALA A 352 -5.87 -23.15 -20.20
CA ALA A 352 -5.81 -24.30 -19.32
C ALA A 352 -7.22 -24.81 -19.04
N LYS A 353 -7.38 -26.13 -18.91
CA LYS A 353 -8.67 -26.73 -18.54
C LYS A 353 -8.93 -26.60 -17.04
N GLU A 354 -7.88 -26.73 -16.26
CA GLU A 354 -7.92 -26.68 -14.80
C GLU A 354 -6.60 -26.17 -14.24
N ILE A 355 -6.64 -25.65 -13.01
CA ILE A 355 -5.47 -25.31 -12.17
C ILE A 355 -5.60 -26.15 -10.90
N PRO A 356 -4.67 -27.08 -10.64
CA PRO A 356 -4.71 -27.94 -9.46
C PRO A 356 -4.22 -27.24 -8.20
N ALA A 357 -4.47 -27.85 -7.03
CA ALA A 357 -3.97 -27.40 -5.74
C ALA A 357 -2.45 -27.16 -5.75
N GLY A 358 -2.02 -26.09 -5.12
CA GLY A 358 -0.64 -25.62 -5.07
C GLY A 358 -0.22 -24.74 -6.26
N GLU A 359 -1.01 -24.65 -7.32
CA GLU A 359 -0.66 -23.88 -8.52
C GLU A 359 -1.32 -22.48 -8.56
N ILE A 360 -0.79 -21.66 -9.45
CA ILE A 360 -1.28 -20.32 -9.78
C ILE A 360 -1.89 -20.35 -11.17
N GLY A 361 -3.03 -19.69 -11.35
CA GLY A 361 -3.67 -19.46 -12.63
C GLY A 361 -4.57 -18.25 -12.61
N ALA A 362 -5.23 -17.95 -13.71
CA ALA A 362 -6.18 -16.84 -13.77
C ALA A 362 -7.49 -17.23 -14.46
N VAL A 363 -8.54 -16.51 -14.10
CA VAL A 363 -9.88 -16.64 -14.71
C VAL A 363 -10.24 -15.34 -15.41
N VAL A 364 -10.65 -15.46 -16.67
CA VAL A 364 -11.08 -14.34 -17.52
C VAL A 364 -12.57 -14.11 -17.31
N LYS A 365 -12.98 -12.83 -17.16
CA LYS A 365 -14.39 -12.40 -17.02
C LYS A 365 -15.10 -13.04 -15.82
N LEU A 366 -14.51 -12.88 -14.65
CA LEU A 366 -15.08 -13.28 -13.36
C LEU A 366 -15.35 -12.00 -12.55
N ASP A 367 -16.51 -11.39 -12.75
CA ASP A 367 -16.79 -10.02 -12.28
C ASP A 367 -17.08 -9.93 -10.78
N GLY A 368 -17.63 -10.98 -10.18
CA GLY A 368 -17.99 -11.03 -8.76
C GLY A 368 -16.82 -11.16 -7.80
N PHE A 369 -15.60 -11.34 -8.29
CA PHE A 369 -14.40 -11.48 -7.47
C PHE A 369 -13.48 -10.27 -7.57
N LYS A 370 -12.75 -9.99 -6.49
CA LYS A 370 -11.71 -8.97 -6.41
C LYS A 370 -10.52 -9.47 -5.60
N THR A 371 -9.43 -8.75 -5.66
CA THR A 371 -8.22 -9.02 -4.86
C THR A 371 -8.57 -9.15 -3.36
N GLY A 372 -8.13 -10.26 -2.77
CA GLY A 372 -8.41 -10.65 -1.38
C GLY A 372 -9.58 -11.61 -1.20
N ASP A 373 -10.44 -11.82 -2.21
CA ASP A 373 -11.59 -12.73 -2.11
C ASP A 373 -11.16 -14.21 -2.17
N THR A 374 -11.91 -15.05 -1.48
CA THR A 374 -11.76 -16.51 -1.56
C THR A 374 -12.84 -17.11 -2.44
N MET A 375 -12.41 -17.96 -3.37
CA MET A 375 -13.24 -18.81 -4.19
C MET A 375 -13.35 -20.19 -3.54
N CYS A 376 -14.56 -20.69 -3.37
CA CYS A 376 -14.83 -22.00 -2.80
C CYS A 376 -16.05 -22.67 -3.48
N THR A 377 -16.39 -23.88 -3.03
CA THR A 377 -17.65 -24.56 -3.44
C THR A 377 -18.78 -24.26 -2.47
N SER A 378 -20.03 -24.33 -2.94
CA SER A 378 -21.21 -24.18 -2.06
C SER A 378 -21.30 -25.28 -1.01
N ALA A 379 -20.73 -26.46 -1.27
CA ALA A 379 -20.71 -27.58 -0.31
C ALA A 379 -19.75 -27.33 0.87
N LYS A 380 -18.70 -26.52 0.69
CA LYS A 380 -17.73 -26.17 1.75
C LYS A 380 -17.28 -24.73 1.56
N VAL A 381 -17.98 -23.82 2.23
CA VAL A 381 -17.64 -22.40 2.22
C VAL A 381 -16.54 -22.15 3.25
N VAL A 382 -15.42 -21.60 2.77
CA VAL A 382 -14.25 -21.25 3.60
C VAL A 382 -13.71 -19.89 3.18
N THR A 383 -13.04 -19.21 4.09
CA THR A 383 -12.39 -17.93 3.83
C THR A 383 -10.91 -18.03 4.16
N LEU A 384 -10.06 -17.87 3.17
CA LEU A 384 -8.61 -17.78 3.29
C LEU A 384 -8.18 -16.36 3.64
N ASP A 385 -7.02 -16.21 4.25
CA ASP A 385 -6.40 -14.90 4.41
C ASP A 385 -6.22 -14.24 3.05
N GLY A 386 -6.69 -13.02 2.94
CA GLY A 386 -6.57 -12.22 1.72
C GLY A 386 -5.19 -11.59 1.54
N VAL A 387 -5.10 -10.65 0.61
CA VAL A 387 -3.92 -9.79 0.43
C VAL A 387 -3.93 -8.69 1.50
N ALA A 388 -2.82 -8.48 2.18
CA ALA A 388 -2.63 -7.36 3.12
C ALA A 388 -2.49 -6.05 2.33
N VAL A 389 -3.62 -5.46 1.96
CA VAL A 389 -3.66 -4.23 1.17
C VAL A 389 -3.12 -3.06 1.99
N PRO A 390 -2.07 -2.35 1.51
CA PRO A 390 -1.55 -1.18 2.19
C PRO A 390 -2.58 -0.04 2.22
N ALA A 391 -2.73 0.63 3.36
CA ALA A 391 -3.62 1.77 3.49
C ALA A 391 -3.05 3.01 2.75
N PRO A 392 -3.89 3.78 2.03
CA PRO A 392 -3.45 5.02 1.40
C PRO A 392 -3.02 6.05 2.46
N CYS A 393 -1.91 6.72 2.22
CA CYS A 393 -1.31 7.70 3.14
C CYS A 393 -1.00 9.06 2.49
N TYR A 394 -1.21 9.20 1.18
CA TYR A 394 -1.00 10.44 0.43
C TYR A 394 -2.27 10.81 -0.33
N SER A 395 -2.78 12.03 -0.11
CA SER A 395 -4.08 12.47 -0.62
C SER A 395 -3.94 13.79 -1.37
N MET A 396 -4.60 13.90 -2.52
CA MET A 396 -4.70 15.12 -3.33
C MET A 396 -6.13 15.32 -3.80
N ALA A 397 -6.56 16.58 -3.90
CA ALA A 397 -7.82 16.91 -4.54
C ALA A 397 -7.68 16.73 -6.05
N ILE A 398 -8.62 16.04 -6.68
CA ILE A 398 -8.66 15.80 -8.13
C ILE A 398 -9.80 16.60 -8.77
N SER A 399 -9.49 17.29 -9.85
CA SER A 399 -10.47 18.04 -10.64
C SER A 399 -10.37 17.71 -12.12
N ALA A 400 -11.50 17.68 -12.81
CA ALA A 400 -11.53 17.53 -14.26
C ALA A 400 -10.97 18.77 -14.95
N ASN A 401 -10.15 18.59 -15.99
CA ASN A 401 -9.66 19.69 -16.80
C ASN A 401 -10.76 20.27 -17.71
N LYS A 402 -11.77 19.47 -18.02
CA LYS A 402 -12.92 19.88 -18.80
C LYS A 402 -14.19 19.71 -17.99
N LYS A 403 -15.00 20.75 -17.91
CA LYS A 403 -16.30 20.72 -17.21
C LYS A 403 -17.21 19.62 -17.80
N GLY A 404 -17.80 18.81 -16.92
CA GLY A 404 -18.68 17.69 -17.27
C GLY A 404 -17.97 16.35 -17.46
N GLU A 405 -16.67 16.26 -17.22
CA GLU A 405 -15.93 14.98 -17.25
C GLU A 405 -15.77 14.34 -15.86
N GLU A 406 -16.33 14.92 -14.79
CA GLU A 406 -16.23 14.44 -13.42
C GLU A 406 -16.74 13.00 -13.26
N GLU A 407 -17.88 12.67 -13.91
CA GLU A 407 -18.44 11.32 -13.91
C GLU A 407 -17.53 10.31 -14.63
N LYS A 408 -16.90 10.72 -15.73
CA LYS A 408 -15.93 9.87 -16.44
C LYS A 408 -14.72 9.57 -15.59
N ILE A 409 -14.21 10.57 -14.84
CA ILE A 409 -13.11 10.38 -13.87
C ILE A 409 -13.54 9.38 -12.78
N ALA A 410 -14.73 9.58 -12.19
CA ALA A 410 -15.24 8.68 -11.15
C ALA A 410 -15.33 7.22 -11.64
N ASN A 411 -15.88 7.00 -12.84
CA ASN A 411 -15.98 5.68 -13.45
C ASN A 411 -14.61 5.07 -13.79
N ALA A 412 -13.66 5.88 -14.26
CA ALA A 412 -12.30 5.41 -14.53
C ALA A 412 -11.55 5.04 -13.24
N VAL A 413 -11.64 5.89 -12.21
CA VAL A 413 -11.02 5.62 -10.91
C VAL A 413 -11.65 4.40 -10.23
N ALA A 414 -12.96 4.18 -10.35
CA ALA A 414 -13.62 2.99 -9.84
C ALA A 414 -13.01 1.70 -10.43
N LYS A 415 -12.74 1.67 -11.76
CA LYS A 415 -12.03 0.55 -12.40
C LYS A 415 -10.59 0.42 -11.93
N MET A 416 -9.90 1.54 -11.68
CA MET A 416 -8.54 1.50 -11.14
C MET A 416 -8.52 0.95 -9.71
N ILE A 417 -9.52 1.24 -8.88
CA ILE A 417 -9.68 0.67 -7.52
C ILE A 417 -9.93 -0.85 -7.58
N GLU A 418 -10.55 -1.36 -8.62
CA GLU A 418 -10.68 -2.81 -8.81
C GLU A 418 -9.33 -3.49 -9.06
N GLU A 419 -8.41 -2.81 -9.78
CA GLU A 419 -7.04 -3.29 -10.00
C GLU A 419 -6.15 -3.06 -8.76
N ASP A 420 -6.28 -1.89 -8.14
CA ASP A 420 -5.46 -1.46 -7.01
C ASP A 420 -6.34 -0.95 -5.86
N PRO A 421 -6.69 -1.83 -4.91
CA PRO A 421 -7.51 -1.46 -3.75
C PRO A 421 -6.78 -0.56 -2.74
N SER A 422 -5.51 -0.21 -2.93
CA SER A 422 -4.81 0.80 -2.13
C SER A 422 -5.12 2.24 -2.57
N ILE A 423 -5.90 2.41 -3.65
CA ILE A 423 -6.45 3.70 -4.09
C ILE A 423 -7.77 3.94 -3.36
N ALA A 424 -7.98 5.17 -2.88
CA ALA A 424 -9.26 5.63 -2.36
C ALA A 424 -9.73 6.88 -3.10
N TYR A 425 -11.04 6.97 -3.34
CA TYR A 425 -11.67 8.09 -4.03
C TYR A 425 -12.91 8.51 -3.26
N LYS A 426 -12.89 9.70 -2.68
CA LYS A 426 -13.94 10.19 -1.79
C LYS A 426 -14.30 11.63 -2.09
N VAL A 427 -15.61 11.93 -2.06
CA VAL A 427 -16.09 13.31 -2.10
C VAL A 427 -16.07 13.86 -0.67
N ASN A 428 -15.36 14.96 -0.47
CA ASN A 428 -15.44 15.75 0.77
C ASN A 428 -16.57 16.75 0.60
N ASN A 429 -17.70 16.53 1.28
CA ASN A 429 -18.90 17.37 1.17
C ASN A 429 -18.68 18.76 1.76
N GLU A 430 -17.77 18.94 2.69
CA GLU A 430 -17.50 20.23 3.34
C GLU A 430 -16.71 21.16 2.42
N THR A 431 -15.62 20.64 1.86
CA THR A 431 -14.77 21.41 0.93
C THR A 431 -15.28 21.34 -0.51
N ARG A 432 -16.30 20.53 -0.79
CA ARG A 432 -16.84 20.23 -2.12
C ARG A 432 -15.78 19.78 -3.12
N GLN A 433 -14.74 19.13 -2.60
CA GLN A 433 -13.68 18.58 -3.41
C GLN A 433 -13.77 17.06 -3.45
N THR A 434 -13.37 16.49 -4.57
CA THR A 434 -13.13 15.07 -4.67
C THR A 434 -11.65 14.81 -4.36
N VAL A 435 -11.37 13.88 -3.45
CA VAL A 435 -10.03 13.54 -2.99
C VAL A 435 -9.66 12.16 -3.51
N LEU A 436 -8.53 12.08 -4.20
CA LEU A 436 -7.86 10.85 -4.62
C LEU A 436 -6.72 10.58 -3.64
N SER A 437 -6.71 9.39 -3.05
CA SER A 437 -5.68 8.96 -2.11
C SER A 437 -5.00 7.69 -2.59
N GLY A 438 -3.71 7.59 -2.31
CA GLY A 438 -2.88 6.44 -2.68
C GLY A 438 -1.68 6.31 -1.74
N LEU A 439 -0.76 5.44 -2.11
CA LEU A 439 0.42 5.13 -1.28
C LEU A 439 1.47 6.23 -1.32
N GLY A 440 1.49 7.09 -2.34
CA GLY A 440 2.46 8.17 -2.46
C GLY A 440 2.28 9.01 -3.71
N GLU A 441 3.17 9.97 -3.89
CA GLU A 441 3.15 10.92 -5.01
C GLU A 441 3.24 10.22 -6.36
N GLN A 442 4.21 9.30 -6.52
CA GLN A 442 4.38 8.55 -7.77
C GLN A 442 3.17 7.64 -8.06
N HIS A 443 2.51 7.13 -7.03
CA HIS A 443 1.30 6.35 -7.21
C HIS A 443 0.18 7.19 -7.83
N LEU A 444 -0.09 8.38 -7.28
CA LEU A 444 -1.12 9.27 -7.83
C LEU A 444 -0.75 9.81 -9.21
N ASP A 445 0.54 10.04 -9.49
CA ASP A 445 1.02 10.44 -10.81
C ASP A 445 0.78 9.35 -11.87
N VAL A 446 1.00 8.07 -11.51
CA VAL A 446 0.61 6.92 -12.35
C VAL A 446 -0.90 6.87 -12.57
N CYS A 447 -1.70 7.13 -11.53
CA CYS A 447 -3.15 7.19 -11.66
C CYS A 447 -3.58 8.25 -12.70
N LEU A 448 -3.01 9.46 -12.64
CA LEU A 448 -3.28 10.52 -13.64
C LEU A 448 -2.87 10.11 -15.05
N SER A 449 -1.69 9.52 -15.18
CA SER A 449 -1.20 9.06 -16.47
C SER A 449 -2.11 8.00 -17.09
N LYS A 450 -2.56 7.03 -16.28
CA LYS A 450 -3.53 6.00 -16.70
C LYS A 450 -4.90 6.58 -17.05
N LEU A 451 -5.39 7.61 -16.34
CA LEU A 451 -6.61 8.34 -16.70
C LEU A 451 -6.53 8.89 -18.13
N GLY A 452 -5.40 9.50 -18.50
CA GLY A 452 -5.15 9.99 -19.84
C GLY A 452 -5.02 8.89 -20.87
N ALA A 453 -4.12 7.94 -20.64
CA ALA A 453 -3.75 6.93 -21.64
C ALA A 453 -4.79 5.83 -21.84
N LYS A 454 -5.41 5.33 -20.75
CA LYS A 454 -6.32 4.17 -20.78
C LYS A 454 -7.79 4.59 -20.88
N TYR A 455 -8.15 5.73 -20.26
CA TYR A 455 -9.57 6.17 -20.16
C TYR A 455 -9.87 7.45 -20.94
N ASN A 456 -8.86 8.05 -21.56
CA ASN A 456 -9.00 9.27 -22.38
C ASN A 456 -9.67 10.44 -21.62
N VAL A 457 -9.31 10.62 -20.36
CA VAL A 457 -9.79 11.68 -19.45
C VAL A 457 -8.59 12.36 -18.82
N THR A 458 -8.60 13.70 -18.80
CA THR A 458 -7.53 14.50 -18.16
C THR A 458 -7.99 15.14 -16.88
N ALA A 459 -7.18 15.05 -15.84
CA ALA A 459 -7.44 15.64 -14.54
C ALA A 459 -6.19 16.32 -13.99
N THR A 460 -6.40 17.24 -13.05
CA THR A 460 -5.34 17.93 -12.32
C THR A 460 -5.44 17.62 -10.85
N LEU A 461 -4.29 17.39 -10.20
CA LEU A 461 -4.18 17.28 -8.75
C LEU A 461 -3.81 18.62 -8.13
N SER A 462 -4.45 18.94 -7.02
CA SER A 462 -4.14 20.10 -6.20
C SER A 462 -4.15 19.71 -4.70
N GLN A 463 -3.61 20.55 -3.85
CA GLN A 463 -3.68 20.30 -2.41
C GLN A 463 -5.15 20.30 -1.94
N PRO A 464 -5.56 19.35 -1.10
CA PRO A 464 -6.91 19.36 -0.51
C PRO A 464 -7.10 20.60 0.33
N LYS A 465 -8.29 21.22 0.23
CA LYS A 465 -8.67 22.32 1.14
C LYS A 465 -8.91 21.76 2.54
N VAL A 466 -8.42 22.49 3.52
CA VAL A 466 -8.65 22.17 4.95
C VAL A 466 -10.04 22.64 5.35
N ALA A 467 -10.76 21.81 6.08
CA ALA A 467 -12.11 22.12 6.54
C ALA A 467 -12.08 22.99 7.81
N TYR A 468 -11.71 24.25 7.66
CA TYR A 468 -11.75 25.22 8.77
C TYR A 468 -13.17 25.44 9.28
N ARG A 469 -13.27 26.00 10.51
CA ARG A 469 -14.50 26.47 11.11
C ARG A 469 -14.31 27.89 11.61
N GLU A 470 -15.44 28.62 11.84
CA GLU A 470 -15.43 29.90 12.51
C GLU A 470 -16.20 29.78 13.83
N THR A 471 -15.82 30.56 14.82
CA THR A 471 -16.56 30.67 16.09
C THR A 471 -16.43 32.08 16.64
N ILE A 472 -17.19 32.38 17.70
CA ILE A 472 -17.14 33.66 18.40
C ILE A 472 -16.48 33.50 19.77
N THR A 473 -15.86 34.54 20.26
CA THR A 473 -15.19 34.53 21.57
C THR A 473 -15.82 35.50 22.58
N ARG A 474 -16.75 36.33 22.15
CA ARG A 474 -17.38 37.35 23.01
C ARG A 474 -18.89 37.34 22.84
N LYS A 475 -19.60 37.55 23.94
CA LYS A 475 -21.04 37.76 23.97
C LYS A 475 -21.41 39.15 23.43
N VAL A 476 -22.39 39.21 22.54
CA VAL A 476 -22.89 40.45 21.93
C VAL A 476 -24.40 40.39 21.76
N THR A 477 -25.01 41.57 21.59
CA THR A 477 -26.41 41.72 21.18
C THR A 477 -26.48 42.44 19.85
N ALA A 478 -27.34 42.01 18.95
CA ALA A 478 -27.53 42.66 17.66
C ALA A 478 -29.00 42.74 17.28
N GLN A 479 -29.35 43.81 16.58
CA GLN A 479 -30.64 43.98 15.95
C GLN A 479 -30.54 43.58 14.47
N GLY A 480 -31.50 42.78 14.01
CA GLY A 480 -31.72 42.50 12.58
C GLY A 480 -33.06 43.00 12.15
N ARG A 481 -33.08 44.03 11.30
CA ARG A 481 -34.31 44.62 10.80
C ARG A 481 -34.40 44.51 9.30
N HIS A 482 -35.41 43.75 8.85
CA HIS A 482 -35.76 43.64 7.44
C HIS A 482 -37.03 44.45 7.17
N LYS A 483 -36.90 45.53 6.42
CA LYS A 483 -38.00 46.36 5.99
C LYS A 483 -37.87 46.64 4.51
N LYS A 484 -38.81 46.11 3.69
CA LYS A 484 -38.84 46.33 2.26
C LYS A 484 -40.26 46.67 1.84
N GLN A 485 -40.44 47.76 1.09
CA GLN A 485 -41.71 48.19 0.56
C GLN A 485 -41.56 48.45 -0.95
N SER A 486 -42.17 47.63 -1.74
CA SER A 486 -42.07 47.68 -3.22
C SER A 486 -43.45 47.52 -3.88
N GLY A 487 -44.41 48.38 -3.45
CA GLY A 487 -45.80 48.36 -3.99
C GLY A 487 -46.64 47.18 -3.49
N GLY A 488 -47.84 47.42 -2.97
CA GLY A 488 -48.70 46.38 -2.38
C GLY A 488 -48.29 46.00 -0.93
N HIS A 489 -48.32 44.72 -0.56
CA HIS A 489 -47.90 44.22 0.74
C HIS A 489 -46.40 44.40 0.92
N GLY A 490 -45.98 45.06 2.03
CA GLY A 490 -44.59 45.21 2.46
C GLY A 490 -44.00 43.93 3.06
N GLN A 491 -42.72 43.94 3.36
CA GLN A 491 -42.04 42.89 4.15
C GLN A 491 -41.49 43.55 5.42
N PHE A 492 -41.83 43.04 6.60
CA PHE A 492 -41.36 43.55 7.86
C PHE A 492 -41.01 42.44 8.82
N GLY A 493 -39.78 42.45 9.35
CA GLY A 493 -39.30 41.59 10.45
C GLY A 493 -38.23 42.35 11.23
N ASP A 494 -38.32 42.32 12.53
CA ASP A 494 -37.39 43.04 13.42
C ASP A 494 -37.15 42.16 14.65
N VAL A 495 -35.88 41.83 14.91
CA VAL A 495 -35.46 40.93 15.98
C VAL A 495 -34.23 41.46 16.69
N PHE A 496 -34.18 41.29 18.02
CA PHE A 496 -33.00 41.51 18.83
C PHE A 496 -32.52 40.17 19.37
N ILE A 497 -31.27 39.82 19.04
CA ILE A 497 -30.67 38.50 19.32
C ILE A 497 -29.39 38.70 20.10
N GLU A 498 -29.27 37.95 21.19
CA GLU A 498 -28.06 37.83 21.98
C GLU A 498 -27.28 36.61 21.46
N PHE A 499 -26.03 36.81 21.03
CA PHE A 499 -25.10 35.77 20.62
C PHE A 499 -24.07 35.56 21.70
N GLU A 500 -23.84 34.32 22.10
CA GLU A 500 -22.80 33.95 23.07
C GLU A 500 -22.05 32.68 22.66
N PRO A 501 -20.73 32.59 23.00
CA PRO A 501 -19.99 31.37 22.84
C PRO A 501 -20.64 30.21 23.59
N TYR A 502 -20.73 29.03 22.96
CA TYR A 502 -21.32 27.84 23.55
C TYR A 502 -20.63 26.58 23.01
N ASP A 503 -20.43 25.59 23.87
CA ASP A 503 -19.79 24.34 23.45
C ASP A 503 -20.78 23.44 22.71
N THR A 504 -20.86 23.62 21.37
CA THR A 504 -21.77 22.89 20.51
C THR A 504 -21.30 22.92 19.04
N GLU A 505 -21.58 21.87 18.30
CA GLU A 505 -21.35 21.87 16.84
C GLU A 505 -22.46 22.56 16.06
N LYS A 506 -23.67 22.58 16.59
CA LYS A 506 -24.85 23.17 15.95
C LYS A 506 -25.32 24.40 16.66
N LEU A 507 -26.11 25.23 15.99
CA LEU A 507 -26.77 26.35 16.65
C LEU A 507 -27.63 25.89 17.84
N VAL A 508 -27.43 26.50 18.98
CA VAL A 508 -28.37 26.42 20.10
C VAL A 508 -29.27 27.68 20.06
N PHE A 509 -30.52 27.47 19.70
CA PHE A 509 -31.51 28.54 19.67
C PHE A 509 -32.32 28.57 20.98
N ALA A 510 -32.41 29.71 21.59
CA ALA A 510 -33.23 29.96 22.78
C ALA A 510 -34.11 31.17 22.57
N GLU A 511 -35.21 31.24 23.33
CA GLU A 511 -36.12 32.38 23.29
C GLU A 511 -36.39 32.92 24.71
N ARG A 512 -36.46 34.24 24.84
CA ARG A 512 -36.74 34.98 26.06
C ARG A 512 -37.61 36.19 25.75
N VAL A 513 -38.49 36.12 24.77
CA VAL A 513 -39.33 37.19 24.32
C VAL A 513 -40.43 37.49 25.37
N VAL A 514 -40.60 38.74 25.77
CA VAL A 514 -41.61 39.18 26.71
C VAL A 514 -42.66 40.04 26.01
N GLY A 515 -43.93 39.93 26.43
CA GLY A 515 -45.01 40.77 25.92
C GLY A 515 -45.48 40.49 24.49
N GLY A 516 -44.95 39.41 23.83
CA GLY A 516 -45.35 39.04 22.48
C GLY A 516 -44.84 39.98 21.39
N SER A 517 -43.71 40.70 21.64
CA SER A 517 -43.10 41.62 20.67
C SER A 517 -42.73 40.91 19.36
N VAL A 518 -42.41 39.61 19.42
CA VAL A 518 -42.32 38.71 18.27
C VAL A 518 -43.33 37.56 18.43
N PRO A 519 -44.26 37.34 17.55
CA PRO A 519 -45.21 36.21 17.61
C PRO A 519 -44.48 34.87 17.53
N LYS A 520 -44.87 33.88 18.37
CA LYS A 520 -44.21 32.56 18.48
C LYS A 520 -44.15 31.77 17.15
N ASN A 521 -45.10 31.95 16.29
CA ASN A 521 -45.13 31.31 14.95
C ASN A 521 -43.95 31.74 14.07
N PHE A 522 -43.25 32.84 14.35
CA PHE A 522 -42.09 33.31 13.60
C PHE A 522 -40.74 32.83 14.17
N PHE A 523 -40.72 32.28 15.40
CA PHE A 523 -39.48 31.76 16.02
C PHE A 523 -38.76 30.74 15.16
N PRO A 524 -39.44 29.73 14.56
CA PRO A 524 -38.79 28.79 13.67
C PRO A 524 -38.18 29.44 12.41
N ALA A 525 -38.79 30.53 11.94
CA ALA A 525 -38.26 31.25 10.78
C ALA A 525 -36.97 32.01 11.14
N VAL A 526 -36.91 32.62 12.33
CA VAL A 526 -35.70 33.27 12.85
C VAL A 526 -34.59 32.24 13.03
N GLU A 527 -34.89 31.12 13.71
CA GLU A 527 -33.92 30.03 13.91
C GLU A 527 -33.37 29.52 12.58
N LYS A 528 -34.23 29.26 11.57
CA LYS A 528 -33.82 28.84 10.22
C LYS A 528 -32.92 29.88 9.56
N GLY A 529 -33.23 31.19 9.72
CA GLY A 529 -32.40 32.27 9.20
C GLY A 529 -31.00 32.31 9.81
N LEU A 530 -30.88 32.00 11.11
CA LEU A 530 -29.61 31.85 11.80
C LEU A 530 -28.84 30.62 11.37
N GLN A 531 -29.50 29.45 11.27
CA GLN A 531 -28.90 28.19 10.83
C GLN A 531 -28.28 28.29 9.43
N GLU A 532 -29.04 28.86 8.48
CA GLU A 532 -28.55 29.10 7.13
C GLU A 532 -27.38 30.12 7.09
N SER A 533 -27.38 31.09 7.98
CA SER A 533 -26.29 32.05 8.08
C SER A 533 -25.03 31.46 8.69
N MET A 534 -25.14 30.45 9.56
CA MET A 534 -24.02 29.74 10.12
C MET A 534 -23.29 28.85 9.10
N GLU A 535 -23.95 28.45 7.99
CA GLU A 535 -23.30 27.70 6.92
C GLU A 535 -22.17 28.49 6.27
N LYS A 536 -22.21 29.82 6.36
CA LYS A 536 -21.23 30.71 5.77
C LYS A 536 -20.83 31.80 6.79
N GLY A 537 -19.69 31.59 7.45
CA GLY A 537 -19.15 32.51 8.44
C GLY A 537 -18.76 33.90 7.88
N VAL A 538 -18.36 34.79 8.75
CA VAL A 538 -18.10 36.21 8.44
C VAL A 538 -16.63 36.53 8.15
N LEU A 539 -15.68 35.64 8.52
CA LEU A 539 -14.24 35.90 8.34
C LEU A 539 -13.76 35.42 6.97
N ALA A 540 -13.92 34.14 6.71
CA ALA A 540 -13.41 33.46 5.49
C ALA A 540 -14.51 32.64 4.80
N GLY A 541 -15.74 32.66 5.32
CA GLY A 541 -16.89 31.96 4.77
C GLY A 541 -16.95 30.47 5.15
N TYR A 542 -16.21 30.04 6.15
CA TYR A 542 -16.30 28.68 6.67
C TYR A 542 -17.49 28.52 7.62
N PRO A 543 -18.07 27.30 7.72
CA PRO A 543 -19.19 27.05 8.61
C PRO A 543 -18.86 27.44 10.06
N MET A 544 -19.83 28.03 10.74
CA MET A 544 -19.68 28.44 12.15
C MET A 544 -20.12 27.34 13.10
N VAL A 545 -19.42 27.24 14.22
CA VAL A 545 -19.72 26.34 15.34
C VAL A 545 -19.64 27.13 16.67
N GLY A 546 -20.13 26.55 17.75
CA GLY A 546 -19.94 27.13 19.07
C GLY A 546 -20.78 28.37 19.33
N VAL A 547 -21.98 28.48 18.77
CA VAL A 547 -22.83 29.65 18.90
C VAL A 547 -24.17 29.29 19.54
N LYS A 548 -24.53 30.02 20.63
CA LYS A 548 -25.90 30.07 21.13
C LYS A 548 -26.51 31.45 20.82
N ALA A 549 -27.69 31.40 20.23
CA ALA A 549 -28.46 32.60 19.88
C ALA A 549 -29.76 32.66 20.73
N THR A 550 -29.96 33.73 21.48
CA THR A 550 -31.16 33.92 22.27
C THR A 550 -31.95 35.09 21.69
N LEU A 551 -33.13 34.81 21.13
CA LEU A 551 -34.09 35.83 20.72
C LEU A 551 -34.76 36.42 21.97
N PHE A 552 -34.60 37.70 22.24
CA PHE A 552 -35.13 38.32 23.47
C PHE A 552 -36.11 39.48 23.23
N ASP A 553 -36.07 40.12 22.06
CA ASP A 553 -37.01 41.22 21.73
C ASP A 553 -37.15 41.35 20.20
N GLY A 554 -38.10 42.22 19.78
CA GLY A 554 -38.33 42.52 18.38
C GLY A 554 -39.60 43.36 18.17
N SER A 555 -40.00 43.45 16.92
CA SER A 555 -41.33 44.02 16.55
C SER A 555 -41.89 43.39 15.31
N TYR A 556 -43.20 43.40 15.17
CA TYR A 556 -43.91 42.89 14.02
C TYR A 556 -44.94 43.89 13.49
N HIS A 557 -45.30 43.73 12.21
CA HIS A 557 -46.36 44.49 11.57
C HIS A 557 -47.52 43.56 11.25
N PRO A 558 -48.78 43.86 11.63
CA PRO A 558 -49.91 42.93 11.48
C PRO A 558 -50.17 42.43 10.03
N VAL A 559 -49.75 43.23 9.04
CA VAL A 559 -50.01 42.93 7.60
C VAL A 559 -48.74 42.55 6.87
N ASP A 560 -47.60 43.20 7.16
CA ASP A 560 -46.36 43.06 6.37
C ASP A 560 -45.39 42.03 6.96
N SER A 561 -45.67 41.49 8.14
CA SER A 561 -44.81 40.46 8.74
C SER A 561 -45.10 39.08 8.14
N SER A 562 -44.02 38.37 7.83
CA SER A 562 -44.05 37.02 7.28
C SER A 562 -42.87 36.20 7.78
N GLU A 563 -42.96 34.86 7.65
CA GLU A 563 -41.83 33.94 7.96
C GLU A 563 -40.56 34.34 7.20
N MET A 564 -40.70 34.70 5.91
CA MET A 564 -39.56 35.12 5.08
C MET A 564 -38.93 36.43 5.65
N ALA A 565 -39.74 37.41 6.09
CA ALA A 565 -39.23 38.64 6.64
C ALA A 565 -38.46 38.39 7.97
N PHE A 566 -38.97 37.52 8.83
CA PHE A 566 -38.30 37.15 10.07
C PHE A 566 -37.07 36.31 9.88
N LYS A 567 -37.08 35.41 8.88
CA LYS A 567 -35.89 34.69 8.44
C LYS A 567 -34.78 35.65 8.00
N MET A 568 -35.11 36.62 7.16
CA MET A 568 -34.17 37.67 6.75
C MET A 568 -33.70 38.56 7.91
N ALA A 569 -34.57 38.89 8.84
CA ALA A 569 -34.22 39.64 10.03
C ALA A 569 -33.22 38.87 10.91
N GLY A 570 -33.43 37.55 11.12
CA GLY A 570 -32.49 36.68 11.79
C GLY A 570 -31.11 36.66 11.11
N SER A 571 -31.08 36.57 9.80
CA SER A 571 -29.82 36.60 9.02
C SER A 571 -29.10 37.94 9.12
N LEU A 572 -29.83 39.04 9.14
CA LEU A 572 -29.25 40.39 9.34
C LEU A 572 -28.68 40.57 10.74
N ALA A 573 -29.41 40.11 11.78
CA ALA A 573 -28.92 40.12 13.14
C ALA A 573 -27.63 39.32 13.31
N PHE A 574 -27.58 38.15 12.67
CA PHE A 574 -26.40 37.30 12.67
C PHE A 574 -25.18 38.02 12.06
N LYS A 575 -25.33 38.56 10.86
CA LYS A 575 -24.23 39.25 10.18
C LYS A 575 -23.67 40.42 10.99
N ALA A 576 -24.57 41.23 11.60
CA ALA A 576 -24.15 42.33 12.43
C ALA A 576 -23.52 41.89 13.75
N GLY A 577 -24.18 40.96 14.46
CA GLY A 577 -23.73 40.50 15.78
C GLY A 577 -22.45 39.70 15.75
N ILE A 578 -22.33 38.78 14.80
CA ILE A 578 -21.14 37.91 14.71
C ILE A 578 -19.87 38.71 14.37
N ALA A 579 -19.99 39.75 13.52
CA ALA A 579 -18.85 40.61 13.22
C ALA A 579 -18.30 41.31 14.49
N ASP A 580 -19.18 41.69 15.41
CA ASP A 580 -18.81 42.34 16.67
C ASP A 580 -18.45 41.38 17.81
N ALA A 581 -18.73 40.09 17.64
CA ALA A 581 -18.51 39.03 18.64
C ALA A 581 -17.07 38.53 18.70
N SER A 582 -16.11 39.23 18.12
CA SER A 582 -14.71 38.80 17.99
C SER A 582 -14.58 37.41 17.40
N PRO A 583 -15.01 37.24 16.15
CA PRO A 583 -14.94 35.93 15.48
C PRO A 583 -13.49 35.48 15.30
N VAL A 584 -13.25 34.17 15.40
CA VAL A 584 -11.94 33.54 15.24
C VAL A 584 -12.06 32.31 14.36
N LEU A 585 -10.97 32.00 13.62
CA LEU A 585 -10.83 30.79 12.82
C LEU A 585 -10.42 29.63 13.71
N LEU A 586 -11.03 28.47 13.47
CA LEU A 586 -10.66 27.21 14.06
C LEU A 586 -10.05 26.29 12.98
N GLU A 587 -8.94 25.64 13.32
CA GLU A 587 -8.29 24.64 12.46
C GLU A 587 -8.56 23.22 12.99
N PRO A 588 -8.75 22.23 12.10
CA PRO A 588 -8.90 20.86 12.51
C PRO A 588 -7.54 20.30 12.97
N ILE A 589 -7.55 19.64 14.14
CA ILE A 589 -6.42 18.89 14.69
C ILE A 589 -6.67 17.41 14.42
N VAL A 590 -5.66 16.72 13.93
CA VAL A 590 -5.69 15.27 13.75
C VAL A 590 -4.80 14.59 14.78
N THR A 591 -5.23 13.43 15.26
CA THR A 591 -4.39 12.49 15.97
C THR A 591 -3.55 11.75 14.94
N LEU A 592 -2.24 11.83 15.06
CA LEU A 592 -1.25 11.16 14.26
C LEU A 592 -0.73 9.96 15.05
N ASN A 593 -0.81 8.77 14.47
CA ASN A 593 -0.10 7.59 14.94
C ASN A 593 0.97 7.23 13.89
N ALA A 594 2.24 7.45 14.23
CA ALA A 594 3.38 7.22 13.36
C ALA A 594 4.24 6.08 13.88
N LEU A 595 4.49 5.07 13.01
CA LEU A 595 5.36 3.95 13.28
C LEU A 595 6.69 4.15 12.53
N CYS A 596 7.80 4.20 13.24
CA CYS A 596 9.13 4.37 12.67
C CYS A 596 10.16 3.47 13.35
N ASN A 597 11.33 3.30 12.71
CA ASN A 597 12.46 2.61 13.32
C ASN A 597 13.12 3.49 14.41
N ASP A 598 13.77 2.84 15.39
CA ASP A 598 14.38 3.49 16.56
C ASP A 598 15.31 4.65 16.17
N ASP A 599 16.14 4.45 15.15
CA ASP A 599 17.12 5.44 14.64
C ASP A 599 16.46 6.68 14.04
N ALA A 600 15.23 6.56 13.54
CA ALA A 600 14.50 7.69 12.93
C ALA A 600 13.57 8.42 13.91
N MET A 601 13.37 7.89 15.12
CA MET A 601 12.41 8.45 16.09
C MET A 601 12.65 9.93 16.39
N GLY A 602 13.92 10.30 16.65
CA GLY A 602 14.27 11.68 16.96
C GLY A 602 13.98 12.67 15.83
N ASP A 603 14.24 12.25 14.59
CA ASP A 603 13.99 13.08 13.40
C ASP A 603 12.49 13.22 13.11
N ILE A 604 11.71 12.16 13.34
CA ILE A 604 10.23 12.21 13.21
C ILE A 604 9.62 13.13 14.27
N ILE A 605 10.07 13.05 15.52
CA ILE A 605 9.63 13.99 16.57
C ILE A 605 10.00 15.43 16.20
N GLY A 606 11.19 15.63 15.67
CA GLY A 606 11.64 16.94 15.18
C GLY A 606 10.76 17.47 14.03
N ASP A 607 10.35 16.62 13.09
CA ASP A 607 9.44 16.99 11.99
C ASP A 607 8.02 17.29 12.49
N ILE A 608 7.48 16.48 13.44
CA ILE A 608 6.20 16.74 14.08
C ILE A 608 6.19 18.12 14.79
N ASN A 609 7.24 18.43 15.53
CA ASN A 609 7.36 19.73 16.23
C ASN A 609 7.44 20.91 15.22
N LYS A 610 8.16 20.76 14.11
CA LYS A 610 8.20 21.77 13.04
C LYS A 610 6.82 22.04 12.43
N ARG A 611 5.95 21.04 12.43
CA ARG A 611 4.56 21.08 11.95
C ARG A 611 3.57 21.54 13.02
N ARG A 612 4.03 22.20 14.07
CA ARG A 612 3.19 22.64 15.19
C ARG A 612 2.52 21.48 15.93
N GLY A 613 3.01 20.24 15.73
CA GLY A 613 2.47 19.07 16.39
C GLY A 613 2.91 18.95 17.85
N ARG A 614 2.12 18.23 18.61
CA ARG A 614 2.37 17.92 20.03
C ARG A 614 2.44 16.41 20.19
N VAL A 615 3.59 15.89 20.59
CA VAL A 615 3.76 14.46 20.90
C VAL A 615 3.04 14.17 22.22
N LEU A 616 2.19 13.13 22.22
CA LEU A 616 1.41 12.68 23.37
C LEU A 616 2.03 11.47 24.05
N GLY A 617 2.69 10.60 23.28
CA GLY A 617 3.30 9.37 23.78
C GLY A 617 4.22 8.70 22.78
N MET A 618 5.03 7.79 23.28
CA MET A 618 5.95 6.95 22.52
C MET A 618 5.96 5.57 23.12
N ASN A 619 5.78 4.53 22.30
CA ASN A 619 5.73 3.15 22.73
C ASN A 619 6.62 2.28 21.85
N PRO A 620 7.55 1.48 22.40
CA PRO A 620 8.26 0.48 21.62
C PRO A 620 7.29 -0.64 21.22
N THR A 621 7.28 -1.00 19.94
CA THR A 621 6.43 -2.08 19.43
C THR A 621 7.18 -3.42 19.30
N GLY A 622 8.45 -3.46 19.66
CA GLY A 622 9.35 -4.56 19.38
C GLY A 622 9.98 -4.46 17.97
N ASP A 623 10.83 -5.40 17.61
CA ASP A 623 11.50 -5.45 16.29
C ASP A 623 12.29 -4.18 15.89
N GLY A 624 12.69 -3.34 16.85
CA GLY A 624 13.41 -2.07 16.61
C GLY A 624 12.50 -1.00 15.98
N MET A 625 11.19 -1.02 16.30
CA MET A 625 10.19 -0.04 15.86
C MET A 625 9.59 0.70 17.04
N GLN A 626 9.25 1.97 16.82
CA GLN A 626 8.61 2.89 17.79
C GLN A 626 7.29 3.40 17.21
N GLU A 627 6.27 3.40 18.04
CA GLU A 627 5.00 4.07 17.79
C GLU A 627 5.02 5.45 18.44
N ILE A 628 4.78 6.50 17.68
CA ILE A 628 4.69 7.89 18.14
C ILE A 628 3.25 8.35 18.00
N LEU A 629 2.61 8.66 19.10
CA LEU A 629 1.28 9.27 19.13
C LEU A 629 1.43 10.78 19.28
N ALA A 630 0.81 11.54 18.39
CA ALA A 630 0.88 13.00 18.40
C ALA A 630 -0.44 13.63 17.92
N GLU A 631 -0.62 14.91 18.20
CA GLU A 631 -1.66 15.75 17.62
C GLU A 631 -1.00 16.80 16.73
N VAL A 632 -1.53 16.96 15.53
CA VAL A 632 -0.96 17.85 14.51
C VAL A 632 -2.10 18.57 13.79
N PRO A 633 -1.97 19.88 13.45
CA PRO A 633 -2.94 20.55 12.58
C PRO A 633 -3.00 19.86 11.20
N GLU A 634 -4.21 19.60 10.70
CA GLU A 634 -4.41 18.91 9.42
C GLU A 634 -3.71 19.62 8.25
N SER A 635 -3.68 20.97 8.29
CA SER A 635 -3.01 21.80 7.28
C SER A 635 -1.51 21.48 7.12
N GLU A 636 -0.85 21.00 8.18
CA GLU A 636 0.57 20.66 8.20
C GLU A 636 0.85 19.22 7.75
N MET A 637 -0.20 18.40 7.57
CA MET A 637 -0.05 16.99 7.21
C MET A 637 0.17 16.74 5.72
N THR A 638 -0.08 17.70 4.85
CA THR A 638 -0.05 17.56 3.38
C THR A 638 1.26 16.96 2.86
N THR A 639 2.40 17.35 3.43
CA THR A 639 3.73 16.88 3.03
C THR A 639 4.32 15.84 4.00
N PHE A 640 3.60 15.46 5.04
CA PHE A 640 4.13 14.57 6.08
C PHE A 640 4.46 13.18 5.52
N ALA A 641 3.65 12.63 4.61
CA ALA A 641 3.93 11.35 3.96
C ALA A 641 5.30 11.32 3.27
N THR A 642 5.66 12.39 2.57
CA THR A 642 6.95 12.53 1.89
C THR A 642 8.10 12.66 2.90
N SER A 643 7.95 13.50 3.93
CA SER A 643 8.96 13.64 4.99
C SER A 643 9.19 12.34 5.74
N MET A 644 8.10 11.66 6.13
CA MET A 644 8.15 10.37 6.82
C MET A 644 8.95 9.34 6.04
N ARG A 645 8.74 9.24 4.72
CA ARG A 645 9.49 8.34 3.85
C ARG A 645 10.96 8.70 3.75
N GLN A 646 11.28 9.98 3.61
CA GLN A 646 12.66 10.44 3.54
C GLN A 646 13.41 10.12 4.84
N ILE A 647 12.84 10.48 5.99
CA ILE A 647 13.45 10.28 7.31
C ILE A 647 13.62 8.79 7.60
N THR A 648 12.59 7.98 7.39
CA THR A 648 12.61 6.54 7.71
C THR A 648 13.18 5.68 6.58
N GLN A 649 13.60 6.27 5.47
CA GLN A 649 13.98 5.56 4.25
C GLN A 649 12.89 4.59 3.76
N GLY A 650 11.61 4.97 3.95
CA GLY A 650 10.46 4.19 3.58
C GLY A 650 10.07 3.05 4.53
N ARG A 651 10.72 2.94 5.70
CA ARG A 651 10.41 1.92 6.73
C ARG A 651 9.21 2.32 7.59
N GLY A 652 8.90 3.60 7.67
CA GLY A 652 7.83 4.13 8.49
C GLY A 652 6.46 4.12 7.80
N SER A 653 5.43 4.11 8.63
CA SER A 653 4.02 4.27 8.21
C SER A 653 3.30 5.14 9.23
N PHE A 654 2.17 5.72 8.82
CA PHE A 654 1.35 6.49 9.74
C PHE A 654 -0.14 6.41 9.38
N THR A 655 -0.95 6.71 10.36
CA THR A 655 -2.40 6.91 10.21
C THR A 655 -2.80 8.21 10.88
N THR A 656 -3.87 8.82 10.40
CA THR A 656 -4.44 10.03 10.99
C THR A 656 -5.94 9.85 11.23
N ALA A 657 -6.44 10.45 12.30
CA ALA A 657 -7.86 10.54 12.59
C ALA A 657 -8.20 11.94 13.08
N PHE A 658 -9.38 12.47 12.72
CA PHE A 658 -9.85 13.74 13.26
C PHE A 658 -9.95 13.67 14.79
N ALA A 659 -9.41 14.66 15.49
CA ALA A 659 -9.48 14.76 16.95
C ALA A 659 -10.48 15.83 17.38
N ARG A 660 -10.26 17.08 17.02
CA ARG A 660 -11.07 18.25 17.41
C ARG A 660 -10.71 19.46 16.56
N TYR A 661 -11.46 20.54 16.80
CA TYR A 661 -11.11 21.88 16.33
C TYR A 661 -10.39 22.66 17.42
N GLU A 662 -9.35 23.42 17.06
CA GLU A 662 -8.65 24.36 17.94
C GLU A 662 -8.52 25.74 17.29
N ARG A 663 -8.35 26.78 18.12
CA ARG A 663 -8.15 28.14 17.61
C ARG A 663 -6.88 28.20 16.75
N CYS A 664 -7.05 28.65 15.50
CA CYS A 664 -5.94 28.85 14.57
C CYS A 664 -5.06 30.05 15.07
N PRO A 665 -3.71 29.90 15.03
CA PRO A 665 -2.80 31.00 15.30
C PRO A 665 -3.06 32.19 14.39
N GLU A 666 -2.96 33.41 14.91
CA GLU A 666 -3.36 34.66 14.23
C GLU A 666 -2.71 34.84 12.85
N HIS A 667 -1.40 34.57 12.74
CA HIS A 667 -0.66 34.69 11.48
C HIS A 667 -1.11 33.66 10.38
N ILE A 668 -1.57 32.47 10.79
CA ILE A 668 -2.14 31.47 9.88
C ILE A 668 -3.57 31.88 9.52
N ALA A 669 -4.37 32.31 10.50
CA ALA A 669 -5.74 32.76 10.27
C ALA A 669 -5.80 33.90 9.25
N GLN A 670 -4.92 34.90 9.37
CA GLN A 670 -4.82 36.03 8.42
C GLN A 670 -4.51 35.54 7.00
N LYS A 671 -3.59 34.57 6.85
CA LYS A 671 -3.27 33.98 5.55
C LYS A 671 -4.48 33.28 4.94
N VAL A 672 -5.16 32.43 5.71
CA VAL A 672 -6.35 31.68 5.24
C VAL A 672 -7.48 32.63 4.86
N ILE A 673 -7.72 33.69 5.64
CA ILE A 673 -8.73 34.71 5.34
C ILE A 673 -8.41 35.46 4.03
N ALA A 674 -7.13 35.83 3.84
CA ALA A 674 -6.70 36.52 2.63
C ALA A 674 -6.87 35.62 1.36
N GLU A 675 -6.51 34.36 1.45
CA GLU A 675 -6.68 33.36 0.37
C GLU A 675 -8.17 33.15 0.04
N SER A 676 -9.01 32.99 1.04
CA SER A 676 -10.47 32.85 0.85
C SER A 676 -11.11 34.08 0.20
N THR A 677 -10.64 35.28 0.54
CA THR A 677 -11.15 36.54 -0.04
C THR A 677 -10.75 36.67 -1.52
N ALA A 678 -9.61 36.12 -1.91
CA ALA A 678 -9.12 36.14 -3.31
C ALA A 678 -9.85 35.12 -4.21
N GLU A 679 -10.42 34.06 -3.65
CA GLU A 679 -11.18 33.02 -4.38
C GLU A 679 -12.66 33.38 -4.58
N ASN A 680 -13.24 34.30 -3.77
CA ASN A 680 -14.62 34.78 -3.86
C ASN A 680 -14.75 36.06 -4.69
#